data_d4d7bfefef1dfc7cde07345b2143ec8c
#
_entry.id   d4d7bfefef1dfc7cde07345b2143ec8c
#
_cell.length_a   1.000
_cell.length_b   1.000
_cell.length_c   1.000
_cell.angle_alpha   90.00
_cell.angle_beta   90.00
_cell.angle_gamma   90.00
#
_symmetry.space_group_name_H-M   'P 1'
#
loop_
_entity.id
_entity.type
_entity.pdbx_description
1 polymer ?
#
loop_
_entity_poly.entity_id
_entity_poly.type
_entity_poly.pdbx_seq_one_letter_code
_entity_poly.pdbx_strand_id
1 'polypeptide(L)'
;LKIRPTTQESHPDHIHQAVLSGLLSHIGLRDRETREFVGARQSRFVIAPGSVLTRRPPPWVMAAELVETNQLYARRVAKIEPAWAERAASHLVKRSYDNVRWDPKGGRAVATEQVTLYGLPIVSDRVIGCDRVDEAQARAWFITKALIERDVADTAWLGRQTFLTRNTEYLEHLRRMAARVRRLELVDDEMLFDFYADRVGPEVTSVRHFDRWWKAERRRRPDLLDLTDDLVAAGRGHGVRLADYPDAWVQRRGATAIELPLTYRFAPGEPLDGVTVHVPLSGLNQVSGDGFDWQIPGHRAELVTALVRSLPKDVRRRLIPLGETVDAVTERLGSAEPGDIPLVDALAAAVRDVADVNVTPSSFDRSVLPEHLRLHIVVSDEDGTVHAVGTDLDAIKAQLAGSVRDSIAAAAPIEERRGIVSWDLGDLPRVVESTDRAMDVKAYPVLLDVGDSVALRVVTTPELQQRVMRGGVRRLLLLNGAPTRSSIVRKLDNADRLAIAAGDIDLGEVSGDCVAAAVDRVMSDHGSLPWTEAEFESLRREVRDAAPGLAVNALHKAARVIAVATQARDRLARLHAAALRPSVDDANLHLGRLVHPGFVLGAGVDRLDDIERYVRALVYRLDHLAGAGERDQRRMAEVVPLERRYTDVVDTTGPGTLSPDLVDVRWQLEELRVATFAQPLMVKRPGRPPVSAKRIAAALTR
;
A
#
# COMPACT_ATOMS: atom_id res chain seq x y z
N LEU A 1 -16.26 42.00 82.65
CA LEU A 1 -16.94 40.79 82.22
C LEU A 1 -17.76 40.21 83.40
N LYS A 2 -19.08 40.30 83.40
CA LYS A 2 -19.96 39.62 84.36
C LYS A 2 -20.11 38.18 83.94
N ILE A 3 -19.19 37.29 84.32
CA ILE A 3 -19.29 35.86 84.11
C ILE A 3 -20.22 35.31 85.18
N ARG A 4 -21.36 34.75 84.84
CA ARG A 4 -22.21 34.01 85.72
C ARG A 4 -21.63 32.57 85.87
N PRO A 5 -21.28 32.12 87.09
CA PRO A 5 -20.81 30.78 87.31
C PRO A 5 -21.96 29.80 86.94
N THR A 6 -21.65 28.81 86.23
CA THR A 6 -22.60 27.68 85.90
C THR A 6 -22.34 26.62 87.01
N THR A 7 -23.45 26.00 87.46
CA THR A 7 -23.43 24.90 88.41
C THR A 7 -23.32 23.52 87.68
N GLN A 8 -23.24 23.54 86.37
CA GLN A 8 -23.06 22.31 85.57
C GLN A 8 -21.56 21.95 85.48
N GLU A 9 -21.20 20.70 85.76
CA GLU A 9 -19.85 20.21 85.60
C GLU A 9 -19.46 20.28 84.12
N SER A 10 -18.39 21.03 83.87
CA SER A 10 -17.90 21.18 82.49
C SER A 10 -17.05 19.93 82.12
N HIS A 11 -17.25 19.46 80.89
CA HIS A 11 -16.42 18.37 80.36
C HIS A 11 -14.93 18.73 80.46
N PRO A 12 -14.04 17.87 80.94
CA PRO A 12 -12.62 18.14 81.10
C PRO A 12 -11.93 18.75 79.84
N ASP A 13 -12.35 18.33 78.67
CA ASP A 13 -11.82 18.84 77.41
C ASP A 13 -12.11 20.33 77.19
N HIS A 14 -13.27 20.83 77.60
CA HIS A 14 -13.61 22.26 77.53
C HIS A 14 -12.70 23.10 78.43
N ILE A 15 -12.39 22.57 79.65
CA ILE A 15 -11.46 23.21 80.56
C ILE A 15 -10.03 23.25 79.96
N HIS A 16 -9.59 22.09 79.38
CA HIS A 16 -8.29 22.02 78.70
C HIS A 16 -8.17 22.95 77.54
N GLN A 17 -9.21 23.09 76.71
CA GLN A 17 -9.25 24.02 75.59
C GLN A 17 -9.15 25.48 76.05
N ALA A 18 -9.90 25.83 77.09
CA ALA A 18 -9.85 27.16 77.67
C ALA A 18 -8.45 27.52 78.24
N VAL A 19 -7.83 26.58 78.96
CA VAL A 19 -6.45 26.74 79.52
C VAL A 19 -5.42 26.76 78.42
N LEU A 20 -5.57 25.96 77.36
CA LEU A 20 -4.67 25.90 76.22
C LEU A 20 -4.53 27.26 75.51
N SER A 21 -5.58 28.07 75.43
CA SER A 21 -5.51 29.41 74.86
C SER A 21 -4.45 30.33 75.44
N GLY A 22 -4.11 30.12 76.75
CA GLY A 22 -3.03 30.85 77.45
C GLY A 22 -1.70 30.12 77.46
N LEU A 23 -1.65 28.85 77.04
CA LEU A 23 -0.45 28.01 77.14
C LEU A 23 0.03 27.45 75.77
N LEU A 24 -0.23 28.20 74.71
CA LEU A 24 0.11 27.78 73.32
C LEU A 24 1.63 27.57 73.11
N SER A 25 2.47 28.18 73.87
CA SER A 25 3.93 28.00 73.85
C SER A 25 4.43 26.82 74.72
N HIS A 26 3.54 26.23 75.53
CA HIS A 26 3.87 25.15 76.44
C HIS A 26 3.30 23.80 76.03
N ILE A 27 3.09 23.65 74.72
CA ILE A 27 2.67 22.39 74.14
C ILE A 27 3.86 21.52 73.68
N GLY A 28 3.69 20.23 73.65
CA GLY A 28 4.72 19.31 73.15
C GLY A 28 4.17 18.13 72.39
N LEU A 29 4.87 17.78 71.33
CA LEU A 29 4.68 16.56 70.55
C LEU A 29 5.65 15.49 71.05
N ARG A 30 5.15 14.30 71.42
CA ARG A 30 5.97 13.17 71.84
C ARG A 30 6.87 12.71 70.69
N ASP A 31 8.16 12.68 70.97
CA ASP A 31 9.13 12.03 70.09
C ASP A 31 8.92 10.50 70.10
N ARG A 32 8.92 9.87 68.95
CA ARG A 32 8.66 8.43 68.80
C ARG A 32 9.86 7.57 69.22
N GLU A 33 11.08 8.10 69.11
CA GLU A 33 12.33 7.40 69.38
C GLU A 33 12.81 7.59 70.83
N THR A 34 12.68 8.81 71.30
CA THR A 34 13.00 9.19 72.64
C THR A 34 11.72 9.25 73.50
N ARG A 35 11.79 9.20 74.82
CA ARG A 35 10.61 9.41 75.68
C ARG A 35 10.33 10.89 75.93
N GLU A 36 11.00 11.77 75.22
CA GLU A 36 10.92 13.23 75.35
C GLU A 36 9.74 13.77 74.51
N PHE A 37 9.38 14.98 74.83
CA PHE A 37 8.48 15.80 74.03
C PHE A 37 9.26 16.96 73.40
N VAL A 38 9.03 17.15 72.13
CA VAL A 38 9.50 18.32 71.42
C VAL A 38 8.46 19.41 71.57
N GLY A 39 8.91 20.54 72.19
CA GLY A 39 8.09 21.71 72.49
C GLY A 39 8.29 22.83 71.48
N ALA A 40 7.69 23.99 71.81
CA ALA A 40 7.87 25.23 71.07
C ALA A 40 9.35 25.59 70.91
N ARG A 41 9.76 26.09 69.69
CA ARG A 41 11.12 26.48 69.33
C ARG A 41 12.18 25.37 69.54
N GLN A 42 11.71 24.09 69.27
CA GLN A 42 12.59 22.92 69.38
C GLN A 42 13.05 22.58 70.80
N SER A 43 12.43 23.14 71.82
CA SER A 43 12.72 22.75 73.22
C SER A 43 12.37 21.28 73.45
N ARG A 44 13.17 20.56 74.22
CA ARG A 44 12.91 19.19 74.60
C ARG A 44 12.63 19.12 76.13
N PHE A 45 11.58 18.44 76.50
CA PHE A 45 11.18 18.28 77.89
C PHE A 45 10.59 16.88 78.15
N VAL A 46 10.63 16.51 79.42
CA VAL A 46 9.97 15.25 79.88
C VAL A 46 8.84 15.61 80.85
N ILE A 47 7.85 14.73 80.98
CA ILE A 47 6.81 14.89 81.96
C ILE A 47 7.40 14.65 83.32
N ALA A 48 7.14 15.57 84.29
CA ALA A 48 7.66 15.48 85.67
C ALA A 48 7.24 14.15 86.36
N PRO A 49 8.16 13.53 87.18
CA PRO A 49 7.81 12.32 87.91
C PRO A 49 6.64 12.62 88.87
N GLY A 50 5.73 11.61 88.96
CA GLY A 50 4.50 11.74 89.74
C GLY A 50 3.23 12.15 88.95
N SER A 51 3.37 12.56 87.71
CA SER A 51 2.25 12.82 86.86
C SER A 51 1.59 11.49 86.41
N VAL A 52 0.28 11.44 86.41
CA VAL A 52 -0.49 10.27 85.92
C VAL A 52 -0.18 9.94 84.49
N LEU A 53 0.16 10.95 83.64
CA LEU A 53 0.49 10.82 82.23
C LEU A 53 1.91 10.26 81.99
N THR A 54 2.73 10.12 83.02
CA THR A 54 4.09 9.50 82.87
C THR A 54 4.01 8.03 82.50
N ARG A 55 2.95 7.29 83.01
CA ARG A 55 2.78 5.88 82.74
C ARG A 55 2.29 5.57 81.32
N ARG A 56 1.45 6.45 80.74
CA ARG A 56 0.91 6.37 79.37
C ARG A 56 0.93 7.74 78.74
N PRO A 57 2.12 8.21 78.30
CA PRO A 57 2.26 9.54 77.74
C PRO A 57 1.49 9.65 76.43
N PRO A 58 0.58 10.62 76.31
CA PRO A 58 -0.16 10.86 75.05
C PRO A 58 0.75 11.47 73.99
N PRO A 59 0.32 11.42 72.70
CA PRO A 59 1.11 12.04 71.63
C PRO A 59 1.30 13.54 71.82
N TRP A 60 0.31 14.22 72.35
CA TRP A 60 0.33 15.70 72.55
C TRP A 60 -0.03 16.03 74.00
N VAL A 61 0.77 16.96 74.56
CA VAL A 61 0.53 17.49 75.90
C VAL A 61 0.59 19.01 75.90
N MET A 62 -0.09 19.62 76.85
CA MET A 62 0.21 20.98 77.31
C MET A 62 0.73 20.91 78.77
N ALA A 63 1.60 21.83 79.12
CA ALA A 63 2.13 21.98 80.49
C ALA A 63 1.78 23.34 81.04
N ALA A 64 1.33 23.40 82.32
CA ALA A 64 1.15 24.69 82.98
C ALA A 64 2.44 25.36 83.23
N GLU A 65 3.50 24.58 83.55
CA GLU A 65 4.83 25.04 83.85
C GLU A 65 5.90 24.17 83.19
N LEU A 66 6.94 24.81 82.67
CA LEU A 66 8.19 24.19 82.24
C LEU A 66 9.29 24.62 83.22
N VAL A 67 9.86 23.67 83.97
CA VAL A 67 10.83 23.93 84.98
C VAL A 67 12.16 23.28 84.60
N GLU A 68 13.21 24.08 84.48
CA GLU A 68 14.55 23.58 84.17
C GLU A 68 15.31 23.26 85.46
N THR A 69 15.84 22.03 85.50
CA THR A 69 16.72 21.55 86.56
C THR A 69 17.95 20.91 85.90
N ASN A 70 18.14 19.63 86.00
CA ASN A 70 19.11 18.86 85.24
C ASN A 70 18.63 18.58 83.76
N GLN A 71 17.33 18.72 83.53
CA GLN A 71 16.63 18.69 82.27
C GLN A 71 15.31 19.48 82.37
N LEU A 72 14.64 19.77 81.29
CA LEU A 72 13.40 20.52 81.29
C LEU A 72 12.23 19.60 81.65
N TYR A 73 11.53 19.88 82.75
CA TYR A 73 10.39 19.14 83.23
C TYR A 73 9.05 19.84 82.97
N ALA A 74 8.09 19.20 82.41
CA ALA A 74 6.72 19.67 82.33
C ALA A 74 5.92 19.28 83.55
N ARG A 75 5.40 20.28 84.28
CA ARG A 75 4.56 20.11 85.46
C ARG A 75 3.12 20.46 85.18
N ARG A 76 2.18 19.77 85.83
CA ARG A 76 0.72 19.92 85.62
C ARG A 76 0.35 19.80 84.21
N VAL A 77 0.63 18.62 83.57
CA VAL A 77 0.43 18.32 82.18
C VAL A 77 -0.99 17.80 81.91
N ALA A 78 -1.55 18.15 80.80
CA ALA A 78 -2.79 17.63 80.31
C ALA A 78 -2.65 17.13 78.86
N LYS A 79 -3.37 16.06 78.52
CA LYS A 79 -3.50 15.63 77.14
C LYS A 79 -4.25 16.70 76.33
N ILE A 80 -3.81 16.98 75.12
CA ILE A 80 -4.51 17.83 74.18
C ILE A 80 -4.66 17.14 72.82
N GLU A 81 -5.57 17.69 72.03
CA GLU A 81 -5.71 17.28 70.62
C GLU A 81 -5.11 18.44 69.77
N PRO A 82 -4.32 18.12 68.72
CA PRO A 82 -3.68 19.16 67.83
C PRO A 82 -4.71 20.14 67.26
N ALA A 83 -5.91 19.67 66.93
CA ALA A 83 -6.97 20.52 66.39
C ALA A 83 -7.44 21.64 67.37
N TRP A 84 -7.26 21.43 68.69
CA TRP A 84 -7.55 22.50 69.68
C TRP A 84 -6.48 23.60 69.63
N ALA A 85 -5.20 23.19 69.50
CA ALA A 85 -4.08 24.12 69.35
C ALA A 85 -4.23 24.92 68.04
N GLU A 86 -4.58 24.29 66.94
CA GLU A 86 -4.81 24.98 65.65
C GLU A 86 -5.91 26.06 65.79
N ARG A 87 -7.05 25.72 66.42
CA ARG A 87 -8.15 26.69 66.60
C ARG A 87 -7.78 27.83 67.53
N ALA A 88 -7.17 27.52 68.66
CA ALA A 88 -6.79 28.53 69.66
C ALA A 88 -5.68 29.44 69.16
N ALA A 89 -4.74 28.90 68.35
CA ALA A 89 -3.59 29.59 67.82
C ALA A 89 -3.78 30.06 66.35
N SER A 90 -5.01 30.19 65.86
CA SER A 90 -5.30 30.51 64.43
C SER A 90 -4.53 31.74 63.90
N HIS A 91 -4.21 32.69 64.79
CA HIS A 91 -3.42 33.92 64.49
C HIS A 91 -1.90 33.73 64.62
N LEU A 92 -1.41 32.58 65.12
CA LEU A 92 0.00 32.28 65.34
C LEU A 92 0.55 31.16 64.46
N VAL A 93 -0.33 30.36 63.86
CA VAL A 93 0.06 29.23 63.04
C VAL A 93 0.62 29.70 61.70
N LYS A 94 1.65 29.02 61.23
CA LYS A 94 2.13 29.14 59.84
C LYS A 94 1.56 27.99 59.03
N ARG A 95 1.04 28.31 57.89
CA ARG A 95 0.52 27.35 56.91
C ARG A 95 1.45 27.28 55.72
N SER A 96 1.83 26.10 55.28
CA SER A 96 2.52 25.85 54.03
C SER A 96 1.73 24.82 53.23
N TYR A 97 1.87 24.91 51.92
CA TYR A 97 1.11 24.10 50.99
C TYR A 97 2.11 23.50 50.01
N ASP A 98 2.14 22.15 49.95
CA ASP A 98 3.08 21.42 49.14
C ASP A 98 2.36 20.33 48.39
N ASN A 99 3.06 19.63 47.45
CA ASN A 99 2.59 18.44 46.74
C ASN A 99 1.25 18.66 46.05
N VAL A 100 1.15 19.69 45.20
CA VAL A 100 -0.02 19.92 44.35
C VAL A 100 -0.12 18.80 43.37
N ARG A 101 -1.28 18.13 43.32
CA ARG A 101 -1.54 17.02 42.42
C ARG A 101 -3.01 16.99 42.00
N TRP A 102 -3.25 16.35 40.88
CA TRP A 102 -4.62 16.07 40.42
C TRP A 102 -5.25 14.91 41.23
N ASP A 103 -6.49 15.05 41.61
CA ASP A 103 -7.32 14.01 42.18
C ASP A 103 -8.42 13.61 41.19
N PRO A 104 -8.22 12.53 40.38
CA PRO A 104 -9.20 12.12 39.38
C PRO A 104 -10.58 11.73 39.96
N LYS A 105 -10.62 11.25 41.20
CA LYS A 105 -11.86 10.90 41.90
C LYS A 105 -12.64 12.12 42.34
N GLY A 106 -11.94 13.10 42.85
CA GLY A 106 -12.55 14.38 43.21
C GLY A 106 -12.74 15.35 42.08
N GLY A 107 -12.13 15.07 40.90
CA GLY A 107 -12.16 15.95 39.72
C GLY A 107 -11.62 17.36 39.99
N ARG A 108 -10.54 17.44 40.75
CA ARG A 108 -9.93 18.73 41.17
C ARG A 108 -8.46 18.59 41.55
N ALA A 109 -7.74 19.68 41.48
CA ALA A 109 -6.41 19.78 42.04
C ALA A 109 -6.48 19.86 43.58
N VAL A 110 -5.61 19.13 44.24
CA VAL A 110 -5.47 19.12 45.70
C VAL A 110 -4.04 19.42 46.10
N ALA A 111 -3.87 20.05 47.28
CA ALA A 111 -2.57 20.31 47.91
C ALA A 111 -2.53 19.68 49.27
N THR A 112 -1.33 19.42 49.77
CA THR A 112 -1.11 18.99 51.16
C THR A 112 -0.80 20.21 52.00
N GLU A 113 -1.67 20.48 53.00
CA GLU A 113 -1.49 21.54 53.95
C GLU A 113 -0.71 21.03 55.14
N GLN A 114 0.35 21.74 55.48
CA GLN A 114 1.08 21.62 56.76
C GLN A 114 0.79 22.83 57.62
N VAL A 115 0.47 22.62 58.89
CA VAL A 115 0.25 23.69 59.86
C VAL A 115 1.26 23.55 60.99
N THR A 116 2.05 24.57 61.19
CA THR A 116 3.06 24.59 62.26
C THR A 116 2.77 25.70 63.27
N LEU A 117 2.98 25.40 64.56
CA LEU A 117 2.88 26.36 65.65
C LEU A 117 4.21 26.37 66.41
N TYR A 118 4.91 27.50 66.42
CA TYR A 118 6.25 27.65 67.00
C TYR A 118 7.25 26.57 66.54
N GLY A 119 7.13 26.11 65.31
CA GLY A 119 7.97 25.06 64.73
C GLY A 119 7.50 23.61 64.99
N LEU A 120 6.41 23.41 65.73
CA LEU A 120 5.79 22.10 65.91
C LEU A 120 4.78 21.82 64.80
N PRO A 121 4.86 20.68 64.09
CA PRO A 121 3.88 20.32 63.06
C PRO A 121 2.59 19.83 63.72
N ILE A 122 1.58 20.71 63.86
CA ILE A 122 0.29 20.38 64.44
C ILE A 122 -0.65 19.71 63.44
N VAL A 123 -0.42 19.93 62.14
CA VAL A 123 -1.02 19.20 61.01
C VAL A 123 0.08 18.94 59.99
N SER A 124 0.25 17.69 59.60
CA SER A 124 1.35 17.32 58.65
C SER A 124 0.86 17.00 57.24
N ASP A 125 -0.37 16.44 57.08
CA ASP A 125 -0.80 15.83 55.81
C ASP A 125 -2.29 16.06 55.50
N ARG A 126 -2.77 17.28 55.76
CA ARG A 126 -4.17 17.60 55.43
C ARG A 126 -4.34 17.88 53.96
N VAL A 127 -5.14 17.04 53.25
CA VAL A 127 -5.47 17.27 51.86
C VAL A 127 -6.57 18.34 51.76
N ILE A 128 -6.29 19.41 51.03
CA ILE A 128 -7.23 20.51 50.77
C ILE A 128 -7.36 20.75 49.25
N GLY A 129 -8.43 21.41 48.81
CA GLY A 129 -8.55 21.87 47.44
C GLY A 129 -7.51 22.95 47.13
N CYS A 130 -6.81 22.81 46.00
CA CYS A 130 -5.80 23.76 45.55
C CYS A 130 -6.43 25.16 45.26
N ASP A 131 -7.69 25.21 44.91
CA ASP A 131 -8.49 26.41 44.68
C ASP A 131 -8.50 27.39 45.89
N ARG A 132 -8.26 26.87 47.10
CA ARG A 132 -8.17 27.69 48.32
C ARG A 132 -6.82 28.35 48.50
N VAL A 133 -5.84 27.93 47.75
CA VAL A 133 -4.44 28.37 47.89
C VAL A 133 -4.04 29.17 46.68
N ASP A 134 -4.28 28.62 45.49
CA ASP A 134 -3.98 29.20 44.20
C ASP A 134 -5.06 28.79 43.19
N GLU A 135 -6.00 29.71 42.95
CA GLU A 135 -7.13 29.50 42.04
C GLU A 135 -6.67 29.38 40.59
N ALA A 136 -5.64 30.16 40.20
CA ALA A 136 -5.12 30.11 38.83
C ALA A 136 -4.44 28.76 38.54
N GLN A 137 -3.64 28.28 39.49
CA GLN A 137 -3.01 26.94 39.36
C GLN A 137 -4.07 25.82 39.35
N ALA A 138 -5.07 25.91 40.23
CA ALA A 138 -6.16 24.91 40.25
C ALA A 138 -6.96 24.88 38.96
N ARG A 139 -7.21 26.04 38.34
CA ARG A 139 -7.84 26.18 37.05
C ARG A 139 -6.98 25.59 35.94
N ALA A 140 -5.69 25.87 35.91
CA ALA A 140 -4.78 25.29 34.91
C ALA A 140 -4.75 23.74 35.00
N TRP A 141 -4.67 23.19 36.22
CA TRP A 141 -4.80 21.75 36.41
C TRP A 141 -6.12 21.17 35.93
N PHE A 142 -7.24 21.84 36.17
CA PHE A 142 -8.54 21.42 35.70
C PHE A 142 -8.61 21.37 34.15
N ILE A 143 -8.16 22.44 33.48
CA ILE A 143 -8.15 22.50 32.01
C ILE A 143 -7.30 21.36 31.44
N THR A 144 -6.05 21.24 31.92
CA THR A 144 -5.12 20.22 31.43
C THR A 144 -5.64 18.82 31.72
N LYS A 145 -5.95 18.51 32.98
CA LYS A 145 -6.25 17.13 33.39
C LYS A 145 -7.67 16.68 33.04
N ALA A 146 -8.68 17.55 33.22
CA ALA A 146 -10.06 17.14 32.97
C ALA A 146 -10.50 17.34 31.51
N LEU A 147 -10.11 18.44 30.85
CA LEU A 147 -10.61 18.76 29.51
C LEU A 147 -9.70 18.24 28.39
N ILE A 148 -8.37 18.32 28.56
CA ILE A 148 -7.40 17.88 27.54
C ILE A 148 -7.07 16.39 27.74
N GLU A 149 -6.49 16.02 28.89
CA GLU A 149 -6.08 14.63 29.17
C GLU A 149 -7.24 13.70 29.52
N ARG A 150 -8.40 14.25 29.94
CA ARG A 150 -9.61 13.51 30.35
C ARG A 150 -9.38 12.56 31.53
N ASP A 151 -8.44 12.89 32.39
CA ASP A 151 -8.11 12.14 33.60
C ASP A 151 -9.15 12.40 34.70
N VAL A 152 -10.36 11.89 34.48
CA VAL A 152 -11.49 11.98 35.44
C VAL A 152 -12.02 10.57 35.66
N ALA A 153 -12.09 10.12 36.92
CA ALA A 153 -12.54 8.78 37.28
C ALA A 153 -14.02 8.53 36.97
N ASP A 154 -14.85 9.57 36.96
CA ASP A 154 -16.26 9.50 36.52
C ASP A 154 -16.37 9.50 35.00
N THR A 155 -16.30 8.30 34.40
CA THR A 155 -16.47 8.11 32.96
C THR A 155 -17.86 8.53 32.46
N ALA A 156 -18.87 8.44 33.32
CA ALA A 156 -20.22 8.93 32.98
C ALA A 156 -20.27 10.46 32.89
N TRP A 157 -19.43 11.18 33.64
CA TRP A 157 -19.26 12.61 33.48
C TRP A 157 -18.69 12.94 32.11
N LEU A 158 -17.63 12.27 31.69
CA LEU A 158 -17.02 12.45 30.36
C LEU A 158 -18.05 12.21 29.26
N GLY A 159 -18.85 11.14 29.33
CA GLY A 159 -19.89 10.83 28.35
C GLY A 159 -21.03 11.84 28.29
N ARG A 160 -21.29 12.57 29.37
CA ARG A 160 -22.30 13.65 29.40
C ARG A 160 -21.82 14.94 28.71
N GLN A 161 -20.52 15.09 28.50
CA GLN A 161 -19.94 16.28 27.88
C GLN A 161 -19.82 16.08 26.36
N THR A 162 -20.90 16.28 25.63
CA THR A 162 -20.99 16.00 24.18
C THR A 162 -19.96 16.75 23.33
N PHE A 163 -19.51 17.94 23.76
CA PHE A 163 -18.44 18.67 23.10
C PHE A 163 -17.10 17.90 23.16
N LEU A 164 -16.81 17.17 24.24
CA LEU A 164 -15.60 16.34 24.34
C LEU A 164 -15.59 15.22 23.27
N THR A 165 -16.73 14.62 22.99
CA THR A 165 -16.86 13.60 21.94
C THR A 165 -16.62 14.23 20.56
N ARG A 166 -17.31 15.37 20.26
CA ARG A 166 -17.12 16.09 19.00
C ARG A 166 -15.67 16.54 18.81
N ASN A 167 -15.04 17.05 19.86
CA ASN A 167 -13.64 17.48 19.83
C ASN A 167 -12.70 16.29 19.63
N THR A 168 -13.03 15.09 20.12
CA THR A 168 -12.24 13.88 19.84
C THR A 168 -12.25 13.56 18.36
N GLU A 169 -13.45 13.48 17.78
CA GLU A 169 -13.63 13.21 16.36
C GLU A 169 -12.92 14.25 15.49
N TYR A 170 -13.00 15.51 15.89
CA TYR A 170 -12.31 16.60 15.21
C TYR A 170 -10.78 16.49 15.32
N LEU A 171 -10.23 16.19 16.51
CA LEU A 171 -8.79 16.00 16.69
C LEU A 171 -8.28 14.76 15.94
N GLU A 172 -9.05 13.68 15.88
CA GLU A 172 -8.72 12.52 15.05
C GLU A 172 -8.71 12.87 13.57
N HIS A 173 -9.66 13.69 13.12
CA HIS A 173 -9.66 14.23 11.76
C HIS A 173 -8.39 15.06 11.50
N LEU A 174 -8.01 15.96 12.40
CA LEU A 174 -6.80 16.76 12.29
C LEU A 174 -5.52 15.91 12.30
N ARG A 175 -5.46 14.84 13.10
CA ARG A 175 -4.32 13.89 13.08
C ARG A 175 -4.18 13.20 11.73
N ARG A 176 -5.29 12.74 11.15
CA ARG A 176 -5.27 12.19 9.79
C ARG A 176 -4.77 13.21 8.77
N MET A 177 -5.18 14.47 8.91
CA MET A 177 -4.71 15.55 8.04
C MET A 177 -3.23 15.87 8.25
N ALA A 178 -2.76 15.90 9.50
CA ALA A 178 -1.35 16.10 9.83
C ALA A 178 -0.46 15.04 9.14
N ALA A 179 -0.89 13.78 9.16
CA ALA A 179 -0.19 12.71 8.44
C ALA A 179 -0.17 12.93 6.91
N ARG A 180 -1.28 13.42 6.33
CA ARG A 180 -1.35 13.73 4.89
C ARG A 180 -0.36 14.81 4.45
N VAL A 181 -0.28 15.88 5.25
CA VAL A 181 0.61 17.03 4.98
C VAL A 181 2.01 16.87 5.56
N ARG A 182 2.32 15.69 6.09
CA ARG A 182 3.62 15.34 6.69
C ARG A 182 4.06 16.30 7.80
N ARG A 183 3.14 16.64 8.69
CA ARG A 183 3.40 17.41 9.90
C ARG A 183 3.17 16.51 11.11
N LEU A 184 3.95 16.74 12.19
CA LEU A 184 3.81 15.98 13.42
C LEU A 184 2.46 16.24 14.07
N GLU A 185 2.09 17.50 14.17
CA GLU A 185 0.82 17.94 14.76
C GLU A 185 0.36 19.23 14.09
N LEU A 186 -0.94 19.37 13.92
CA LEU A 186 -1.59 20.62 13.48
C LEU A 186 -2.10 21.42 14.68
N VAL A 187 -2.36 20.77 15.81
CA VAL A 187 -2.82 21.33 17.08
C VAL A 187 -2.09 20.59 18.20
N ASP A 188 -1.38 21.32 19.03
CA ASP A 188 -0.69 20.83 20.21
C ASP A 188 -1.49 21.11 21.51
N ASP A 189 -1.02 20.56 22.62
CA ASP A 189 -1.68 20.71 23.92
C ASP A 189 -1.67 22.16 24.42
N GLU A 190 -0.68 22.98 24.03
CA GLU A 190 -0.61 24.40 24.37
C GLU A 190 -1.74 25.17 23.68
N MET A 191 -1.97 24.93 22.40
CA MET A 191 -3.10 25.52 21.66
C MET A 191 -4.44 25.10 22.24
N LEU A 192 -4.58 23.83 22.66
CA LEU A 192 -5.80 23.34 23.32
C LEU A 192 -5.99 24.00 24.68
N PHE A 193 -4.91 24.19 25.44
CA PHE A 193 -4.96 24.88 26.72
C PHE A 193 -5.44 26.33 26.54
N ASP A 194 -4.85 27.07 25.63
CA ASP A 194 -5.21 28.46 25.35
C ASP A 194 -6.68 28.55 24.88
N PHE A 195 -7.09 27.63 24.00
CA PHE A 195 -8.49 27.57 23.55
C PHE A 195 -9.47 27.45 24.71
N TYR A 196 -9.24 26.54 25.64
CA TYR A 196 -10.10 26.36 26.82
C TYR A 196 -9.90 27.47 27.85
N ALA A 197 -8.69 27.97 28.02
CA ALA A 197 -8.40 29.06 28.94
C ALA A 197 -9.13 30.36 28.58
N ASP A 198 -9.30 30.65 27.29
CA ASP A 198 -10.02 31.82 26.81
C ASP A 198 -11.55 31.71 26.98
N ARG A 199 -12.08 30.48 27.06
CA ARG A 199 -13.54 30.22 26.98
C ARG A 199 -14.15 29.77 28.29
N VAL A 200 -13.42 29.02 29.09
CA VAL A 200 -13.88 28.51 30.39
C VAL A 200 -13.80 29.63 31.44
N GLY A 201 -14.85 29.80 32.22
CA GLY A 201 -14.92 30.84 33.25
C GLY A 201 -13.75 30.78 34.24
N PRO A 202 -13.26 31.94 34.74
CA PRO A 202 -12.13 32.01 35.66
C PRO A 202 -12.37 31.24 36.97
N GLU A 203 -13.62 31.12 37.40
CA GLU A 203 -14.02 30.45 38.66
C GLU A 203 -14.04 28.93 38.54
N VAL A 204 -13.77 28.37 37.35
CA VAL A 204 -13.89 26.94 37.10
C VAL A 204 -12.57 26.23 37.42
N THR A 205 -12.49 25.66 38.59
CA THR A 205 -11.27 24.99 39.12
C THR A 205 -11.49 23.49 39.37
N SER A 206 -12.67 22.95 39.08
CA SER A 206 -13.02 21.56 39.31
C SER A 206 -14.18 21.12 38.42
N VAL A 207 -14.37 19.80 38.26
CA VAL A 207 -15.52 19.17 37.61
C VAL A 207 -16.85 19.74 38.13
N ARG A 208 -16.99 19.92 39.45
CA ARG A 208 -18.20 20.48 40.08
C ARG A 208 -18.44 21.95 39.70
N HIS A 209 -17.37 22.74 39.62
CA HIS A 209 -17.46 24.14 39.21
C HIS A 209 -17.81 24.21 37.72
N PHE A 210 -17.20 23.34 36.91
CA PHE A 210 -17.50 23.24 35.49
C PHE A 210 -18.96 22.89 35.22
N ASP A 211 -19.53 21.87 35.88
CA ASP A 211 -20.93 21.46 35.69
C ASP A 211 -21.89 22.61 35.96
N ARG A 212 -21.62 23.39 37.02
CA ARG A 212 -22.46 24.54 37.38
C ARG A 212 -22.38 25.64 36.31
N TRP A 213 -21.15 25.98 35.92
CA TRP A 213 -20.88 26.99 34.92
C TRP A 213 -21.40 26.57 33.54
N TRP A 214 -21.07 25.37 33.10
CA TRP A 214 -21.45 24.87 31.78
C TRP A 214 -22.95 24.68 31.62
N LYS A 215 -23.66 24.28 32.65
CA LYS A 215 -25.12 24.19 32.63
C LYS A 215 -25.80 25.53 32.28
N ALA A 216 -25.20 26.62 32.68
CA ALA A 216 -25.69 27.97 32.35
C ALA A 216 -25.23 28.41 30.97
N GLU A 217 -23.94 28.21 30.68
CA GLU A 217 -23.32 28.74 29.47
C GLU A 217 -23.76 28.02 28.20
N ARG A 218 -23.90 26.71 28.21
CA ARG A 218 -24.36 25.92 27.04
C ARG A 218 -25.76 26.26 26.54
N ARG A 219 -26.56 26.92 27.35
CA ARG A 219 -27.89 27.42 26.90
C ARG A 219 -27.78 28.67 26.05
N ARG A 220 -26.73 29.43 26.24
CA ARG A 220 -26.46 30.70 25.57
C ARG A 220 -25.55 30.49 24.35
N ARG A 221 -24.55 29.64 24.51
CA ARG A 221 -23.51 29.33 23.53
C ARG A 221 -23.23 27.83 23.54
N PRO A 222 -24.04 27.00 22.85
CA PRO A 222 -23.93 25.53 22.89
C PRO A 222 -22.60 25.02 22.29
N ASP A 223 -22.03 25.78 21.36
CA ASP A 223 -20.83 25.40 20.60
C ASP A 223 -19.56 26.09 21.11
N LEU A 224 -19.64 26.78 22.27
CA LEU A 224 -18.55 27.57 22.83
C LEU A 224 -17.23 26.76 22.99
N LEU A 225 -17.36 25.49 23.35
CA LEU A 225 -16.23 24.59 23.63
C LEU A 225 -15.93 23.61 22.48
N ASP A 226 -16.61 23.78 21.32
CA ASP A 226 -16.32 22.96 20.14
C ASP A 226 -15.08 23.54 19.43
N LEU A 227 -14.15 22.65 19.08
CA LEU A 227 -13.00 23.00 18.26
C LEU A 227 -13.46 23.28 16.82
N THR A 228 -12.87 24.29 16.21
CA THR A 228 -13.20 24.72 14.83
C THR A 228 -11.92 24.92 14.01
N ASP A 229 -12.09 25.04 12.69
CA ASP A 229 -10.97 25.29 11.77
C ASP A 229 -10.20 26.58 12.05
N ASP A 230 -10.80 27.54 12.78
CA ASP A 230 -10.13 28.75 13.22
C ASP A 230 -8.93 28.47 14.12
N LEU A 231 -8.97 27.37 14.90
CA LEU A 231 -7.85 26.95 15.74
C LEU A 231 -6.65 26.52 14.86
N VAL A 232 -6.92 25.81 13.77
CA VAL A 232 -5.90 25.37 12.80
C VAL A 232 -5.38 26.56 12.00
N ALA A 233 -6.27 27.49 11.62
CA ALA A 233 -5.90 28.70 10.88
C ALA A 233 -5.03 29.66 11.68
N ALA A 234 -5.24 29.74 12.99
CA ALA A 234 -4.40 30.50 13.91
C ALA A 234 -3.00 29.87 14.11
N GLY A 235 -2.87 28.55 13.84
CA GLY A 235 -1.64 27.80 13.97
C GLY A 235 -0.81 27.74 12.67
N ARG A 236 0.00 26.67 12.53
CA ARG A 236 0.94 26.47 11.40
C ARG A 236 0.27 25.94 10.11
N GLY A 237 -1.05 25.95 9.99
CA GLY A 237 -1.83 25.33 8.89
C GLY A 237 -1.95 26.12 7.59
N HIS A 238 -1.32 27.28 7.46
CA HIS A 238 -1.45 28.15 6.27
C HIS A 238 -0.97 27.46 4.99
N GLY A 239 -1.82 27.43 3.95
CA GLY A 239 -1.47 27.00 2.59
C GLY A 239 -1.78 25.53 2.24
N VAL A 240 -2.40 24.75 3.12
CA VAL A 240 -2.79 23.36 2.82
C VAL A 240 -4.20 23.34 2.21
N ARG A 241 -4.30 22.83 1.00
CA ARG A 241 -5.59 22.57 0.34
C ARG A 241 -5.94 21.11 0.51
N LEU A 242 -7.03 20.82 1.20
CA LEU A 242 -7.49 19.43 1.44
C LEU A 242 -7.77 18.65 0.16
N ALA A 243 -8.23 19.31 -0.88
CA ALA A 243 -8.48 18.73 -2.18
C ALA A 243 -7.20 18.11 -2.80
N ASP A 244 -6.01 18.54 -2.36
CA ASP A 244 -4.73 18.01 -2.85
C ASP A 244 -4.34 16.67 -2.18
N TYR A 245 -5.12 16.24 -1.16
CA TYR A 245 -4.91 15.01 -0.37
C TYR A 245 -6.19 14.14 -0.36
N PRO A 246 -6.58 13.53 -1.49
CA PRO A 246 -7.83 12.79 -1.62
C PRO A 246 -7.88 11.54 -0.73
N ASP A 247 -9.10 11.09 -0.38
CA ASP A 247 -9.32 9.84 0.35
C ASP A 247 -9.24 8.59 -0.53
N ALA A 248 -9.34 8.77 -1.85
CA ALA A 248 -9.28 7.69 -2.81
C ALA A 248 -8.52 8.10 -4.08
N TRP A 249 -7.86 7.14 -4.70
CA TRP A 249 -7.33 7.23 -6.04
C TRP A 249 -8.39 6.80 -7.04
N VAL A 250 -8.76 7.68 -7.97
CA VAL A 250 -9.82 7.41 -8.95
C VAL A 250 -9.19 7.13 -10.31
N GLN A 251 -9.42 5.92 -10.83
CA GLN A 251 -9.06 5.56 -12.19
C GLN A 251 -10.32 5.49 -13.07
N ARG A 252 -10.31 6.20 -14.19
CA ARG A 252 -11.40 6.20 -15.17
C ARG A 252 -11.03 5.37 -16.39
N ARG A 253 -11.86 4.39 -16.72
CA ARG A 253 -11.77 3.61 -17.96
C ARG A 253 -13.13 3.66 -18.69
N GLY A 254 -13.24 4.54 -19.68
CA GLY A 254 -14.49 4.78 -20.38
C GLY A 254 -15.58 5.28 -19.42
N ALA A 255 -16.69 4.56 -19.29
CA ALA A 255 -17.79 4.91 -18.41
C ALA A 255 -17.62 4.41 -16.96
N THR A 256 -16.62 3.58 -16.67
CA THR A 256 -16.43 2.99 -15.34
C THR A 256 -15.33 3.75 -14.59
N ALA A 257 -15.61 4.12 -13.33
CA ALA A 257 -14.63 4.66 -12.40
C ALA A 257 -14.33 3.63 -11.32
N ILE A 258 -13.04 3.41 -11.05
CA ILE A 258 -12.55 2.56 -9.97
C ILE A 258 -12.00 3.49 -8.91
N GLU A 259 -12.53 3.39 -7.69
CA GLU A 259 -12.07 4.15 -6.54
C GLU A 259 -11.26 3.24 -5.62
N LEU A 260 -9.98 3.56 -5.45
CA LEU A 260 -9.06 2.81 -4.60
C LEU A 260 -8.77 3.63 -3.33
N PRO A 261 -9.09 3.13 -2.13
CA PRO A 261 -8.85 3.86 -0.89
C PRO A 261 -7.37 4.22 -0.72
N LEU A 262 -7.11 5.43 -0.24
CA LEU A 262 -5.78 5.92 0.12
C LEU A 262 -5.63 6.03 1.63
N THR A 263 -4.48 5.62 2.13
CA THR A 263 -4.06 5.91 3.50
C THR A 263 -2.75 6.69 3.51
N TYR A 264 -2.59 7.49 4.56
CA TYR A 264 -1.47 8.41 4.72
C TYR A 264 -0.74 8.07 6.02
N ARG A 265 0.56 7.91 5.93
CA ARG A 265 1.40 7.65 7.09
C ARG A 265 2.58 8.62 7.11
N PHE A 266 2.81 9.23 8.26
CA PHE A 266 4.00 10.03 8.51
C PHE A 266 4.88 9.30 9.53
N ALA A 267 5.81 8.51 9.04
CA ALA A 267 6.74 7.72 9.84
C ALA A 267 8.10 7.63 9.13
N PRO A 268 8.87 8.73 9.12
CA PRO A 268 10.13 8.79 8.38
C PRO A 268 11.09 7.66 8.76
N GLY A 269 11.54 6.91 7.74
CA GLY A 269 12.44 5.77 7.91
C GLY A 269 11.74 4.44 8.19
N GLU A 270 10.41 4.41 8.30
CA GLU A 270 9.64 3.17 8.41
C GLU A 270 9.05 2.73 7.06
N PRO A 271 8.76 1.43 6.88
CA PRO A 271 8.03 0.94 5.72
C PRO A 271 6.67 1.62 5.58
N LEU A 272 6.24 1.88 4.35
CA LEU A 272 4.98 2.54 4.02
C LEU A 272 4.87 4.00 4.52
N ASP A 273 6.00 4.67 4.74
CA ASP A 273 6.00 6.11 4.97
C ASP A 273 5.52 6.83 3.70
N GLY A 274 4.49 7.66 3.80
CA GLY A 274 3.89 8.38 2.68
C GLY A 274 2.47 7.96 2.36
N VAL A 275 2.16 7.75 1.08
CA VAL A 275 0.82 7.41 0.57
C VAL A 275 0.76 5.95 0.17
N THR A 276 -0.27 5.27 0.63
CA THR A 276 -0.54 3.88 0.26
C THR A 276 -1.90 3.77 -0.41
N VAL A 277 -1.94 3.15 -1.59
CA VAL A 277 -3.17 2.75 -2.27
C VAL A 277 -3.52 1.32 -1.89
N HIS A 278 -4.77 1.09 -1.51
CA HIS A 278 -5.29 -0.22 -1.17
C HIS A 278 -6.04 -0.82 -2.34
N VAL A 279 -5.61 -1.99 -2.78
CA VAL A 279 -6.18 -2.70 -3.92
C VAL A 279 -6.77 -4.02 -3.43
N PRO A 280 -8.08 -4.26 -3.62
CA PRO A 280 -8.67 -5.57 -3.33
C PRO A 280 -8.07 -6.64 -4.25
N LEU A 281 -7.76 -7.82 -3.71
CA LEU A 281 -7.20 -8.94 -4.47
C LEU A 281 -8.10 -9.34 -5.65
N SER A 282 -9.41 -9.38 -5.44
CA SER A 282 -10.43 -9.71 -6.42
C SER A 282 -10.50 -8.70 -7.59
N GLY A 283 -10.12 -7.43 -7.34
CA GLY A 283 -10.12 -6.35 -8.32
C GLY A 283 -8.75 -6.04 -8.94
N LEU A 284 -7.68 -6.70 -8.52
CA LEU A 284 -6.30 -6.37 -8.92
C LEU A 284 -6.07 -6.42 -10.44
N ASN A 285 -6.78 -7.29 -11.15
CA ASN A 285 -6.70 -7.40 -12.61
C ASN A 285 -7.27 -6.17 -13.35
N GLN A 286 -8.14 -5.40 -12.73
CA GLN A 286 -8.80 -4.23 -13.31
C GLN A 286 -8.03 -2.92 -13.07
N VAL A 287 -7.18 -2.88 -12.05
CA VAL A 287 -6.39 -1.70 -11.69
C VAL A 287 -5.23 -1.53 -12.66
N SER A 288 -4.98 -0.32 -13.13
CA SER A 288 -3.78 0.05 -13.89
C SER A 288 -2.76 0.74 -13.01
N GLY A 289 -1.46 0.60 -13.33
CA GLY A 289 -0.40 1.41 -12.75
C GLY A 289 -0.30 2.82 -13.34
N ASP A 290 -1.07 3.11 -14.38
CA ASP A 290 -1.04 4.40 -15.07
C ASP A 290 -1.38 5.55 -14.10
N GLY A 291 -0.52 6.53 -14.07
CA GLY A 291 -0.66 7.71 -13.21
C GLY A 291 -0.14 7.57 -11.78
N PHE A 292 0.15 6.36 -11.28
CA PHE A 292 0.69 6.16 -9.92
C PHE A 292 2.03 6.87 -9.73
N ASP A 293 2.80 7.01 -10.78
CA ASP A 293 4.07 7.74 -10.79
C ASP A 293 3.91 9.26 -10.63
N TRP A 294 2.70 9.80 -10.83
CA TRP A 294 2.38 11.22 -10.62
C TRP A 294 2.17 11.58 -9.16
N GLN A 295 1.95 10.60 -8.28
CA GLN A 295 1.61 10.84 -6.89
C GLN A 295 0.34 11.71 -6.73
N ILE A 296 -0.10 11.90 -5.49
CA ILE A 296 -1.19 12.82 -5.20
C ILE A 296 -0.78 14.29 -5.44
N PRO A 297 -1.73 15.19 -5.73
CA PRO A 297 -1.42 16.59 -5.97
C PRO A 297 -0.60 17.25 -4.87
N GLY A 298 -0.89 16.94 -3.60
CA GLY A 298 -0.20 17.54 -2.44
C GLY A 298 1.28 17.18 -2.31
N HIS A 299 1.73 16.06 -2.91
CA HIS A 299 3.14 15.66 -2.91
C HIS A 299 3.86 15.97 -4.25
N ARG A 300 3.12 16.42 -5.26
CA ARG A 300 3.63 16.60 -6.62
C ARG A 300 4.78 17.60 -6.71
N ALA A 301 4.67 18.73 -6.04
CA ALA A 301 5.71 19.76 -6.07
C ALA A 301 7.04 19.24 -5.46
N GLU A 302 6.96 18.48 -4.37
CA GLU A 302 8.13 17.86 -3.75
C GLU A 302 8.73 16.77 -4.65
N LEU A 303 7.88 15.93 -5.27
CA LEU A 303 8.29 14.91 -6.23
C LEU A 303 9.00 15.52 -7.44
N VAL A 304 8.43 16.56 -8.04
CA VAL A 304 9.06 17.30 -9.16
C VAL A 304 10.41 17.87 -8.74
N THR A 305 10.47 18.47 -7.54
CA THR A 305 11.74 19.00 -6.98
C THR A 305 12.80 17.89 -6.87
N ALA A 306 12.43 16.74 -6.34
CA ALA A 306 13.35 15.61 -6.16
C ALA A 306 13.84 15.06 -7.50
N LEU A 307 12.94 14.90 -8.48
CA LEU A 307 13.28 14.43 -9.82
C LEU A 307 14.18 15.42 -10.58
N VAL A 308 13.88 16.72 -10.52
CA VAL A 308 14.74 17.75 -11.15
C VAL A 308 16.12 17.80 -10.47
N ARG A 309 16.20 17.59 -9.16
CA ARG A 309 17.48 17.48 -8.46
C ARG A 309 18.27 16.22 -8.80
N SER A 310 17.63 15.18 -9.29
CA SER A 310 18.30 13.94 -9.73
C SER A 310 19.00 14.07 -11.07
N LEU A 311 18.67 15.10 -11.87
CA LEU A 311 19.28 15.35 -13.16
C LEU A 311 20.81 15.49 -13.08
N PRO A 312 21.56 15.17 -14.14
CA PRO A 312 23.00 15.38 -14.23
C PRO A 312 23.41 16.83 -13.91
N LYS A 313 24.58 17.01 -13.31
CA LYS A 313 25.04 18.32 -12.79
C LYS A 313 25.13 19.41 -13.87
N ASP A 314 25.50 19.04 -15.08
CA ASP A 314 25.59 19.90 -16.24
C ASP A 314 24.21 20.43 -16.70
N VAL A 315 23.19 19.57 -16.65
CA VAL A 315 21.80 19.94 -16.94
C VAL A 315 21.26 20.84 -15.82
N ARG A 316 21.44 20.50 -14.57
CA ARG A 316 20.95 21.29 -13.43
C ARG A 316 21.52 22.75 -13.40
N ARG A 317 22.76 22.93 -13.82
CA ARG A 317 23.34 24.27 -13.91
C ARG A 317 22.61 25.20 -14.89
N ARG A 318 21.95 24.63 -15.89
CA ARG A 318 21.17 25.39 -16.89
C ARG A 318 19.75 25.73 -16.38
N LEU A 319 19.32 25.11 -15.27
CA LEU A 319 18.02 25.30 -14.62
C LEU A 319 18.07 26.26 -13.41
N ILE A 320 19.13 27.10 -13.33
CA ILE A 320 19.27 28.05 -12.21
C ILE A 320 18.56 29.37 -12.58
N PRO A 321 17.72 29.94 -11.66
CA PRO A 321 17.44 29.54 -10.30
C PRO A 321 16.49 28.35 -10.22
N LEU A 322 16.93 27.27 -9.53
CA LEU A 322 16.24 25.98 -9.54
C LEU A 322 14.81 26.06 -8.95
N GLY A 323 14.59 26.86 -7.90
CA GLY A 323 13.28 27.02 -7.27
C GLY A 323 12.24 27.58 -8.24
N GLU A 324 12.53 28.69 -8.89
CA GLU A 324 11.62 29.33 -9.86
C GLU A 324 11.34 28.40 -11.05
N THR A 325 12.35 27.68 -11.52
CA THR A 325 12.19 26.70 -12.61
C THR A 325 11.28 25.56 -12.19
N VAL A 326 11.44 25.02 -10.96
CA VAL A 326 10.58 23.96 -10.43
C VAL A 326 9.13 24.44 -10.28
N ASP A 327 8.92 25.66 -9.79
CA ASP A 327 7.58 26.24 -9.66
C ASP A 327 6.89 26.36 -11.02
N ALA A 328 7.60 26.92 -12.02
CA ALA A 328 7.07 27.05 -13.38
C ALA A 328 6.81 25.69 -14.05
N VAL A 329 7.70 24.71 -13.85
CA VAL A 329 7.50 23.33 -14.35
C VAL A 329 6.30 22.68 -13.67
N THR A 330 6.12 22.86 -12.36
CA THR A 330 4.99 22.30 -11.61
C THR A 330 3.67 22.93 -12.07
N GLU A 331 3.64 24.23 -12.30
CA GLU A 331 2.49 24.94 -12.88
C GLU A 331 2.15 24.41 -14.28
N ARG A 332 3.17 24.21 -15.12
CA ARG A 332 3.00 23.65 -16.47
C ARG A 332 2.44 22.22 -16.45
N LEU A 333 2.87 21.39 -15.49
CA LEU A 333 2.35 20.04 -15.27
C LEU A 333 0.92 20.03 -14.74
N GLY A 334 0.46 21.08 -14.06
CA GLY A 334 -0.88 21.16 -13.50
C GLY A 334 -2.03 21.06 -14.52
N SER A 335 -1.74 21.22 -15.81
CA SER A 335 -2.69 21.05 -16.91
C SER A 335 -2.74 19.62 -17.49
N ALA A 336 -1.88 18.71 -17.05
CA ALA A 336 -1.85 17.32 -17.51
C ALA A 336 -2.63 16.40 -16.56
N GLU A 337 -3.42 15.49 -17.13
CA GLU A 337 -4.16 14.48 -16.36
C GLU A 337 -3.22 13.29 -16.04
N PRO A 338 -3.14 12.86 -14.78
CA PRO A 338 -2.42 11.64 -14.43
C PRO A 338 -2.99 10.43 -15.15
N GLY A 339 -2.14 9.62 -15.78
CA GLY A 339 -2.53 8.42 -16.50
C GLY A 339 -2.51 8.54 -18.04
N ASP A 340 -2.54 9.73 -18.60
CA ASP A 340 -2.43 9.92 -20.05
C ASP A 340 -1.00 9.65 -20.55
N ILE A 341 -0.02 10.13 -19.79
CA ILE A 341 1.41 9.93 -20.08
C ILE A 341 2.19 9.72 -18.77
N PRO A 342 3.32 8.98 -18.79
CA PRO A 342 4.19 8.86 -17.62
C PRO A 342 4.70 10.23 -17.13
N LEU A 343 4.83 10.40 -15.81
CA LEU A 343 5.29 11.67 -15.22
C LEU A 343 6.64 12.13 -15.80
N VAL A 344 7.59 11.22 -15.97
CA VAL A 344 8.93 11.58 -16.47
C VAL A 344 8.92 12.09 -17.91
N ASP A 345 7.96 11.62 -18.74
CA ASP A 345 7.77 12.11 -20.11
C ASP A 345 7.16 13.52 -20.09
N ALA A 346 6.12 13.72 -19.27
CA ALA A 346 5.51 15.03 -19.05
C ALA A 346 6.52 16.03 -18.48
N LEU A 347 7.32 15.59 -17.51
CA LEU A 347 8.35 16.41 -16.87
C LEU A 347 9.46 16.80 -17.87
N ALA A 348 9.91 15.87 -18.71
CA ALA A 348 10.88 16.16 -19.76
C ALA A 348 10.36 17.21 -20.76
N ALA A 349 9.10 17.12 -21.13
CA ALA A 349 8.45 18.11 -21.98
C ALA A 349 8.33 19.47 -21.28
N ALA A 350 7.87 19.48 -20.01
CA ALA A 350 7.72 20.72 -19.25
C ALA A 350 9.06 21.44 -19.01
N VAL A 351 10.14 20.72 -18.71
CA VAL A 351 11.49 21.30 -18.56
C VAL A 351 11.97 21.91 -19.86
N ARG A 352 11.70 21.26 -20.98
CA ARG A 352 12.04 21.80 -22.30
C ARG A 352 11.27 23.09 -22.60
N ASP A 353 9.96 23.09 -22.32
CA ASP A 353 9.08 24.24 -22.58
C ASP A 353 9.45 25.45 -21.70
N VAL A 354 9.81 25.23 -20.44
CA VAL A 354 10.08 26.28 -19.44
C VAL A 354 11.51 26.81 -19.54
N ALA A 355 12.51 25.95 -19.74
CA ALA A 355 13.92 26.31 -19.62
C ALA A 355 14.70 26.17 -20.91
N ASP A 356 14.08 25.73 -21.99
CA ASP A 356 14.75 25.44 -23.30
C ASP A 356 15.94 24.47 -23.14
N VAL A 357 15.80 23.50 -22.25
CA VAL A 357 16.78 22.45 -21.98
C VAL A 357 16.24 21.10 -22.43
N ASN A 358 16.92 20.46 -23.37
CA ASN A 358 16.51 19.14 -23.84
C ASN A 358 16.94 18.07 -22.84
N VAL A 359 15.95 17.44 -22.20
CA VAL A 359 16.10 16.37 -21.23
C VAL A 359 15.31 15.16 -21.74
N THR A 360 15.87 13.97 -21.58
CA THR A 360 15.15 12.72 -21.90
C THR A 360 14.53 12.15 -20.63
N PRO A 361 13.42 11.39 -20.70
CA PRO A 361 12.82 10.72 -19.53
C PRO A 361 13.83 9.87 -18.74
N SER A 362 14.75 9.21 -19.44
CA SER A 362 15.82 8.40 -18.81
C SER A 362 16.88 9.18 -18.04
N SER A 363 16.89 10.52 -18.16
CA SER A 363 17.81 11.38 -17.41
C SER A 363 17.39 11.58 -15.94
N PHE A 364 16.13 11.28 -15.61
CA PHE A 364 15.61 11.38 -14.24
C PHE A 364 15.88 10.08 -13.49
N ASP A 365 16.59 10.16 -12.38
CA ASP A 365 16.86 9.01 -11.53
C ASP A 365 15.77 8.84 -10.46
N ARG A 366 14.87 7.88 -10.69
CA ARG A 366 13.79 7.57 -9.75
C ARG A 366 14.26 6.80 -8.51
N SER A 367 15.45 6.20 -8.54
CA SER A 367 15.98 5.41 -7.44
C SER A 367 16.34 6.27 -6.21
N VAL A 368 16.65 7.56 -6.43
CA VAL A 368 16.99 8.51 -5.36
C VAL A 368 15.77 9.12 -4.66
N LEU A 369 14.54 8.80 -5.11
CA LEU A 369 13.34 9.34 -4.49
C LEU A 369 13.21 8.83 -3.05
N PRO A 370 12.95 9.72 -2.09
CA PRO A 370 12.57 9.35 -0.73
C PRO A 370 11.35 8.42 -0.74
N GLU A 371 11.23 7.57 0.28
CA GLU A 371 10.17 6.56 0.36
C GLU A 371 8.77 7.18 0.29
N HIS A 372 8.55 8.28 0.97
CA HIS A 372 7.26 8.97 1.00
C HIS A 372 6.82 9.60 -0.33
N LEU A 373 7.72 9.78 -1.27
CA LEU A 373 7.40 10.25 -2.63
C LEU A 373 7.10 9.10 -3.60
N ARG A 374 7.20 7.87 -3.15
CA ARG A 374 6.76 6.68 -3.89
C ARG A 374 5.35 6.32 -3.44
N LEU A 375 4.47 6.02 -4.39
CA LEU A 375 3.14 5.50 -4.05
C LEU A 375 3.27 4.02 -3.68
N HIS A 376 2.91 3.68 -2.46
CA HIS A 376 2.88 2.29 -2.01
C HIS A 376 1.58 1.62 -2.42
N ILE A 377 1.64 0.35 -2.73
CA ILE A 377 0.50 -0.49 -3.11
C ILE A 377 0.41 -1.62 -2.09
N VAL A 378 -0.75 -1.75 -1.47
CA VAL A 378 -1.07 -2.87 -0.58
C VAL A 378 -2.23 -3.63 -1.19
N VAL A 379 -2.01 -4.92 -1.45
CA VAL A 379 -3.06 -5.83 -1.94
C VAL A 379 -3.54 -6.69 -0.78
N SER A 380 -4.84 -6.63 -0.50
CA SER A 380 -5.47 -7.40 0.58
C SER A 380 -6.75 -8.09 0.10
N ASP A 381 -7.16 -9.17 0.79
CA ASP A 381 -8.47 -9.78 0.62
C ASP A 381 -9.55 -9.06 1.46
N GLU A 382 -10.78 -9.61 1.44
CA GLU A 382 -11.92 -9.05 2.17
C GLU A 382 -11.77 -9.13 3.69
N ASP A 383 -11.01 -10.10 4.18
CA ASP A 383 -10.75 -10.28 5.61
C ASP A 383 -9.62 -9.35 6.11
N GLY A 384 -9.03 -8.56 5.20
CA GLY A 384 -7.94 -7.64 5.49
C GLY A 384 -6.56 -8.28 5.52
N THR A 385 -6.43 -9.56 5.10
CA THR A 385 -5.14 -10.24 5.00
C THR A 385 -4.34 -9.63 3.86
N VAL A 386 -3.13 -9.16 4.14
CA VAL A 386 -2.24 -8.57 3.15
C VAL A 386 -1.50 -9.66 2.39
N HIS A 387 -1.65 -9.67 1.07
CA HIS A 387 -1.02 -10.64 0.16
C HIS A 387 0.27 -10.11 -0.48
N ALA A 388 0.33 -8.81 -0.74
CA ALA A 388 1.53 -8.17 -1.27
C ALA A 388 1.61 -6.69 -0.89
N VAL A 389 2.85 -6.20 -0.83
CA VAL A 389 3.20 -4.80 -0.61
C VAL A 389 4.33 -4.44 -1.56
N GLY A 390 4.23 -3.30 -2.23
CA GLY A 390 5.27 -2.83 -3.14
C GLY A 390 4.96 -1.47 -3.74
N THR A 391 5.77 -1.07 -4.72
CA THR A 391 5.62 0.18 -5.48
C THR A 391 5.46 -0.07 -6.98
N ASP A 392 5.58 -1.34 -7.41
CA ASP A 392 5.43 -1.77 -8.79
C ASP A 392 4.22 -2.71 -8.90
N LEU A 393 3.15 -2.21 -9.52
CA LEU A 393 1.89 -2.95 -9.67
C LEU A 393 2.04 -4.17 -10.59
N ASP A 394 2.86 -4.08 -11.63
CA ASP A 394 3.02 -5.17 -12.58
C ASP A 394 3.81 -6.33 -11.95
N ALA A 395 4.83 -6.02 -11.15
CA ALA A 395 5.53 -7.02 -10.34
C ALA A 395 4.59 -7.71 -9.34
N ILE A 396 3.72 -6.93 -8.65
CA ILE A 396 2.71 -7.46 -7.72
C ILE A 396 1.70 -8.36 -8.48
N LYS A 397 1.21 -7.93 -9.65
CA LYS A 397 0.29 -8.72 -10.48
C LYS A 397 0.93 -10.04 -10.92
N ALA A 398 2.18 -10.01 -11.33
CA ALA A 398 2.92 -11.22 -11.70
C ALA A 398 3.07 -12.19 -10.51
N GLN A 399 3.42 -11.65 -9.34
CA GLN A 399 3.54 -12.43 -8.10
C GLN A 399 2.23 -13.08 -7.67
N LEU A 400 1.11 -12.36 -7.77
CA LEU A 400 -0.19 -12.79 -7.27
C LEU A 400 -1.10 -13.41 -8.34
N ALA A 401 -0.62 -13.65 -9.55
CA ALA A 401 -1.43 -14.13 -10.67
C ALA A 401 -2.26 -15.39 -10.35
N GLY A 402 -1.72 -16.32 -9.58
CA GLY A 402 -2.44 -17.52 -9.09
C GLY A 402 -3.54 -17.16 -8.10
N SER A 403 -3.22 -16.40 -7.07
CA SER A 403 -4.17 -15.99 -6.01
C SER A 403 -5.31 -15.13 -6.55
N VAL A 404 -5.01 -14.22 -7.48
CA VAL A 404 -6.01 -13.38 -8.16
C VAL A 404 -6.98 -14.24 -8.95
N ARG A 405 -6.46 -15.23 -9.69
CA ARG A 405 -7.33 -16.16 -10.46
C ARG A 405 -8.23 -16.94 -9.52
N ASP A 406 -7.71 -17.48 -8.43
CA ASP A 406 -8.47 -18.29 -7.48
C ASP A 406 -9.52 -17.44 -6.74
N SER A 407 -9.20 -16.19 -6.39
CA SER A 407 -10.15 -15.23 -5.81
C SER A 407 -11.28 -14.86 -6.80
N ILE A 408 -10.94 -14.58 -8.06
CA ILE A 408 -11.93 -14.27 -9.09
C ILE A 408 -12.81 -15.50 -9.38
N ALA A 409 -12.23 -16.70 -9.43
CA ALA A 409 -12.99 -17.92 -9.66
C ALA A 409 -13.97 -18.23 -8.50
N ALA A 410 -13.57 -17.94 -7.26
CA ALA A 410 -14.43 -18.08 -6.09
C ALA A 410 -15.58 -17.05 -6.05
N ALA A 411 -15.33 -15.83 -6.54
CA ALA A 411 -16.34 -14.77 -6.61
C ALA A 411 -17.28 -14.89 -7.85
N ALA A 412 -16.85 -15.63 -8.89
CA ALA A 412 -17.62 -15.75 -10.13
C ALA A 412 -18.80 -16.72 -9.96
N PRO A 413 -20.02 -16.37 -10.39
CA PRO A 413 -21.19 -17.26 -10.33
C PRO A 413 -21.18 -18.28 -11.49
N ILE A 414 -20.01 -18.88 -11.77
CA ILE A 414 -19.82 -19.94 -12.79
C ILE A 414 -19.08 -21.11 -12.14
N GLU A 415 -19.67 -22.30 -12.22
CA GLU A 415 -19.04 -23.53 -11.79
C GLU A 415 -18.01 -24.03 -12.82
N GLU A 416 -16.74 -24.15 -12.42
CA GLU A 416 -15.69 -24.72 -13.26
C GLU A 416 -15.91 -26.21 -13.51
N ARG A 417 -15.79 -26.65 -14.75
CA ARG A 417 -15.97 -28.05 -15.17
C ARG A 417 -14.75 -28.59 -15.91
N ARG A 418 -14.49 -29.90 -15.75
CA ARG A 418 -13.41 -30.61 -16.44
C ARG A 418 -14.00 -31.76 -17.27
N GLY A 419 -13.21 -32.27 -18.20
CA GLY A 419 -13.58 -33.45 -18.98
C GLY A 419 -14.68 -33.20 -20.01
N ILE A 420 -14.82 -31.98 -20.50
CA ILE A 420 -15.78 -31.59 -21.51
C ILE A 420 -15.27 -32.07 -22.87
N VAL A 421 -16.02 -32.93 -23.55
CA VAL A 421 -15.67 -33.47 -24.85
C VAL A 421 -16.63 -33.04 -25.98
N SER A 422 -17.75 -32.41 -25.63
CA SER A 422 -18.73 -31.82 -26.55
C SER A 422 -19.24 -30.51 -26.00
N TRP A 423 -19.88 -29.67 -26.82
CA TRP A 423 -20.49 -28.43 -26.34
C TRP A 423 -21.83 -28.71 -25.63
N ASP A 424 -21.76 -28.96 -24.33
CA ASP A 424 -22.90 -29.20 -23.43
C ASP A 424 -23.04 -28.09 -22.36
N LEU A 425 -22.60 -26.90 -22.72
CA LEU A 425 -22.46 -25.76 -21.81
C LEU A 425 -23.61 -24.75 -21.93
N GLY A 426 -24.51 -24.95 -22.90
CA GLY A 426 -25.49 -23.93 -23.26
C GLY A 426 -24.82 -22.65 -23.81
N ASP A 427 -25.39 -21.52 -23.48
CA ASP A 427 -24.81 -20.21 -23.83
C ASP A 427 -23.79 -19.79 -22.80
N LEU A 428 -22.56 -19.58 -23.24
CA LEU A 428 -21.46 -19.17 -22.38
C LEU A 428 -21.37 -17.64 -22.37
N PRO A 429 -21.53 -16.99 -21.22
CA PRO A 429 -21.39 -15.53 -21.13
C PRO A 429 -19.96 -15.10 -21.44
N ARG A 430 -19.81 -13.98 -22.15
CA ARG A 430 -18.48 -13.43 -22.45
C ARG A 430 -17.80 -12.79 -21.23
N VAL A 431 -18.60 -12.25 -20.34
CA VAL A 431 -18.18 -11.63 -19.08
C VAL A 431 -19.19 -12.02 -18.01
N VAL A 432 -18.68 -12.32 -16.85
CA VAL A 432 -19.49 -12.51 -15.64
C VAL A 432 -19.08 -11.43 -14.66
N GLU A 433 -20.06 -10.66 -14.21
CA GLU A 433 -19.87 -9.61 -13.23
C GLU A 433 -20.45 -10.08 -11.89
N SER A 434 -19.68 -9.92 -10.84
CA SER A 434 -20.10 -10.14 -9.46
C SER A 434 -19.76 -8.90 -8.67
N THR A 435 -20.70 -8.41 -7.85
CA THR A 435 -20.45 -7.28 -6.97
C THR A 435 -19.93 -7.85 -5.66
N ASP A 436 -18.63 -7.70 -5.44
CA ASP A 436 -17.99 -7.86 -4.17
C ASP A 436 -18.10 -6.55 -3.36
N ARG A 437 -18.07 -6.62 -2.01
CA ARG A 437 -18.34 -5.47 -1.13
C ARG A 437 -17.49 -4.23 -1.42
N ALA A 438 -16.31 -4.42 -2.03
CA ALA A 438 -15.36 -3.36 -2.29
C ALA A 438 -15.28 -2.94 -3.77
N MET A 439 -15.65 -3.83 -4.74
CA MET A 439 -15.46 -3.56 -6.16
C MET A 439 -16.23 -4.55 -7.03
N ASP A 440 -16.65 -4.10 -8.22
CA ASP A 440 -17.23 -4.99 -9.22
C ASP A 440 -16.13 -5.91 -9.80
N VAL A 441 -16.25 -7.20 -9.56
CA VAL A 441 -15.31 -8.23 -10.05
C VAL A 441 -15.76 -8.68 -11.43
N LYS A 442 -14.85 -8.54 -12.42
CA LYS A 442 -15.08 -9.06 -13.79
C LYS A 442 -14.30 -10.33 -14.00
N ALA A 443 -15.02 -11.38 -14.33
CA ALA A 443 -14.50 -12.71 -14.64
C ALA A 443 -14.78 -13.06 -16.09
N TYR A 444 -13.83 -13.72 -16.75
CA TYR A 444 -13.89 -14.05 -18.17
C TYR A 444 -13.87 -15.57 -18.36
N PRO A 445 -15.03 -16.22 -18.59
CA PRO A 445 -15.10 -17.66 -18.82
C PRO A 445 -14.35 -18.07 -20.08
N VAL A 446 -13.66 -19.21 -20.02
CA VAL A 446 -12.89 -19.77 -21.14
C VAL A 446 -12.95 -21.28 -21.18
N LEU A 447 -12.79 -21.83 -22.39
CA LEU A 447 -12.55 -23.24 -22.64
C LEU A 447 -11.03 -23.46 -22.75
N LEU A 448 -10.45 -24.16 -21.79
CA LEU A 448 -9.03 -24.49 -21.77
C LEU A 448 -8.80 -25.89 -22.40
N ASP A 449 -7.92 -25.98 -23.40
CA ASP A 449 -7.45 -27.24 -23.96
C ASP A 449 -6.59 -28.00 -22.93
N VAL A 450 -6.99 -29.18 -22.52
CA VAL A 450 -6.25 -30.07 -21.60
C VAL A 450 -5.74 -31.34 -22.27
N GLY A 451 -5.76 -31.39 -23.60
CA GLY A 451 -5.21 -32.47 -24.43
C GLY A 451 -6.23 -33.47 -24.89
N ASP A 452 -6.92 -34.18 -24.03
CA ASP A 452 -7.95 -35.16 -24.33
C ASP A 452 -9.37 -34.64 -24.22
N SER A 453 -9.53 -33.49 -23.56
CA SER A 453 -10.81 -32.85 -23.28
C SER A 453 -10.61 -31.33 -23.15
N VAL A 454 -11.67 -30.64 -22.76
CA VAL A 454 -11.65 -29.21 -22.45
C VAL A 454 -12.10 -29.00 -21.02
N ALA A 455 -11.55 -27.98 -20.37
CA ALA A 455 -12.01 -27.52 -19.06
C ALA A 455 -12.64 -26.12 -19.19
N LEU A 456 -13.81 -25.91 -18.59
CA LEU A 456 -14.37 -24.58 -18.36
C LEU A 456 -13.64 -23.96 -17.17
N ARG A 457 -13.05 -22.80 -17.39
CA ARG A 457 -12.27 -22.05 -16.42
C ARG A 457 -12.63 -20.58 -16.48
N VAL A 458 -12.17 -19.83 -15.48
CA VAL A 458 -12.26 -18.38 -15.46
C VAL A 458 -10.85 -17.79 -15.56
N VAL A 459 -10.72 -16.74 -16.39
CA VAL A 459 -9.48 -15.97 -16.53
C VAL A 459 -9.71 -14.50 -16.19
N THR A 460 -8.62 -13.78 -15.99
CA THR A 460 -8.61 -12.47 -15.38
C THR A 460 -8.70 -11.31 -16.39
N THR A 461 -8.43 -11.56 -17.68
CA THR A 461 -8.42 -10.50 -18.71
C THR A 461 -9.09 -10.96 -20.01
N PRO A 462 -9.71 -10.04 -20.80
CA PRO A 462 -10.33 -10.38 -22.05
C PRO A 462 -9.33 -10.84 -23.12
N GLU A 463 -8.09 -10.37 -23.09
CA GLU A 463 -7.04 -10.78 -24.03
C GLU A 463 -6.66 -12.26 -23.79
N LEU A 464 -6.49 -12.62 -22.51
CA LEU A 464 -6.25 -14.01 -22.13
C LEU A 464 -7.43 -14.91 -22.49
N GLN A 465 -8.67 -14.40 -22.30
CA GLN A 465 -9.88 -15.09 -22.70
C GLN A 465 -9.88 -15.46 -24.20
N GLN A 466 -9.66 -14.49 -25.07
CA GLN A 466 -9.67 -14.74 -26.52
C GLN A 466 -8.64 -15.78 -26.93
N ARG A 467 -7.44 -15.72 -26.36
CA ARG A 467 -6.36 -16.64 -26.64
C ARG A 467 -6.66 -18.06 -26.17
N VAL A 468 -7.03 -18.21 -24.90
CA VAL A 468 -7.30 -19.52 -24.30
C VAL A 468 -8.53 -20.15 -24.92
N MET A 469 -9.60 -19.39 -25.14
CA MET A 469 -10.84 -19.81 -25.76
C MET A 469 -10.60 -20.40 -27.14
N ARG A 470 -9.73 -19.79 -27.96
CA ARG A 470 -9.37 -20.32 -29.28
C ARG A 470 -8.83 -21.75 -29.21
N GLY A 471 -7.95 -22.03 -28.23
CA GLY A 471 -7.37 -23.35 -28.00
C GLY A 471 -8.44 -24.39 -27.62
N GLY A 472 -9.32 -24.04 -26.70
CA GLY A 472 -10.40 -24.90 -26.23
C GLY A 472 -11.44 -25.20 -27.33
N VAL A 473 -11.86 -24.18 -28.06
CA VAL A 473 -12.77 -24.36 -29.20
C VAL A 473 -12.14 -25.27 -30.25
N ARG A 474 -10.88 -25.04 -30.61
CA ARG A 474 -10.14 -25.94 -31.52
C ARG A 474 -10.14 -27.38 -31.02
N ARG A 475 -9.90 -27.61 -29.71
CA ARG A 475 -9.93 -28.95 -29.12
C ARG A 475 -11.30 -29.62 -29.29
N LEU A 476 -12.39 -28.91 -28.97
CA LEU A 476 -13.76 -29.47 -29.18
C LEU A 476 -14.04 -29.79 -30.63
N LEU A 477 -13.60 -28.96 -31.58
CA LEU A 477 -13.75 -29.21 -33.00
C LEU A 477 -12.92 -30.41 -33.44
N LEU A 478 -11.73 -30.62 -32.93
CA LEU A 478 -10.89 -31.79 -33.19
C LEU A 478 -11.54 -33.08 -32.68
N LEU A 479 -12.28 -33.00 -31.57
CA LEU A 479 -13.00 -34.17 -31.01
C LEU A 479 -14.30 -34.46 -31.75
N ASN A 480 -14.99 -33.45 -32.34
CA ASN A 480 -16.37 -33.61 -32.82
C ASN A 480 -16.60 -33.32 -34.31
N GLY A 481 -15.65 -32.77 -35.04
CA GLY A 481 -15.89 -32.32 -36.41
C GLY A 481 -14.75 -32.50 -37.41
N ALA A 482 -13.51 -32.59 -36.87
CA ALA A 482 -12.30 -32.65 -37.68
C ALA A 482 -12.13 -34.03 -38.37
N PRO A 483 -11.41 -34.10 -39.51
CA PRO A 483 -11.05 -35.35 -40.13
C PRO A 483 -10.09 -36.16 -39.23
N THR A 484 -10.23 -37.47 -39.24
CA THR A 484 -9.30 -38.35 -38.51
C THR A 484 -7.92 -38.34 -39.17
N ARG A 485 -6.85 -38.47 -38.37
CA ARG A 485 -5.47 -38.58 -38.87
C ARG A 485 -5.35 -39.67 -39.94
N SER A 486 -5.95 -40.85 -39.72
CA SER A 486 -5.91 -41.95 -40.64
C SER A 486 -6.63 -41.65 -42.00
N SER A 487 -7.67 -40.79 -42.00
CA SER A 487 -8.38 -40.43 -43.23
C SER A 487 -7.52 -39.54 -44.14
N ILE A 488 -6.71 -38.63 -43.58
CA ILE A 488 -5.82 -37.77 -44.37
C ILE A 488 -4.54 -38.49 -44.79
N VAL A 489 -3.97 -39.33 -43.92
CA VAL A 489 -2.77 -40.13 -44.24
C VAL A 489 -3.03 -41.11 -45.41
N ARG A 490 -4.24 -41.66 -45.54
CA ARG A 490 -4.61 -42.51 -46.68
C ARG A 490 -4.56 -41.79 -48.05
N LYS A 491 -4.62 -40.46 -48.05
CA LYS A 491 -4.54 -39.63 -49.26
C LYS A 491 -3.13 -39.30 -49.70
N LEU A 492 -2.11 -39.56 -48.86
CA LEU A 492 -0.71 -39.39 -49.23
C LEU A 492 -0.25 -40.43 -50.24
N ASP A 493 0.56 -39.99 -51.20
CA ASP A 493 1.29 -40.90 -52.10
C ASP A 493 2.51 -41.55 -51.41
N ASN A 494 3.16 -42.47 -52.08
CA ASN A 494 4.32 -43.17 -51.53
C ASN A 494 5.55 -42.25 -51.38
N ALA A 495 5.69 -41.23 -52.24
CA ALA A 495 6.84 -40.32 -52.19
C ALA A 495 6.74 -39.44 -50.94
N ASP A 496 5.59 -38.89 -50.64
CA ASP A 496 5.36 -38.08 -49.44
C ASP A 496 5.50 -38.90 -48.16
N ARG A 497 5.02 -40.14 -48.13
CA ARG A 497 5.22 -41.06 -47.00
C ARG A 497 6.67 -41.33 -46.73
N LEU A 498 7.46 -41.60 -47.79
CA LEU A 498 8.90 -41.81 -47.68
C LEU A 498 9.61 -40.54 -47.23
N ALA A 499 9.22 -39.39 -47.71
CA ALA A 499 9.78 -38.10 -47.31
C ALA A 499 9.57 -37.82 -45.81
N ILE A 500 8.39 -38.08 -45.26
CA ILE A 500 8.10 -37.94 -43.84
C ILE A 500 8.87 -38.98 -43.03
N ALA A 501 8.88 -40.24 -43.48
CA ALA A 501 9.59 -41.33 -42.80
C ALA A 501 11.13 -41.16 -42.77
N ALA A 502 11.68 -40.41 -43.72
CA ALA A 502 13.10 -40.03 -43.72
C ALA A 502 13.44 -38.85 -42.82
N GLY A 503 12.43 -38.15 -42.29
CA GLY A 503 12.58 -37.00 -41.39
C GLY A 503 12.53 -37.41 -39.91
N ASP A 504 12.79 -36.45 -39.03
CA ASP A 504 12.81 -36.65 -37.56
C ASP A 504 11.45 -36.48 -36.90
N ILE A 505 10.37 -36.28 -37.66
CA ILE A 505 9.01 -36.03 -37.13
C ILE A 505 8.12 -37.23 -37.49
N ASP A 506 7.46 -37.80 -36.49
CA ASP A 506 6.55 -38.95 -36.70
C ASP A 506 5.34 -38.57 -37.58
N LEU A 507 4.93 -39.51 -38.46
CA LEU A 507 3.79 -39.32 -39.34
C LEU A 507 2.48 -39.03 -38.59
N GLY A 508 2.28 -39.65 -37.42
CA GLY A 508 1.13 -39.40 -36.56
C GLY A 508 1.12 -37.98 -35.98
N GLU A 509 2.33 -37.47 -35.59
CA GLU A 509 2.49 -36.13 -35.10
C GLU A 509 2.25 -35.10 -36.19
N VAL A 510 2.90 -35.17 -37.33
CA VAL A 510 2.73 -34.22 -38.42
C VAL A 510 1.32 -34.24 -39.01
N SER A 511 0.65 -35.42 -39.09
CA SER A 511 -0.73 -35.51 -39.54
C SER A 511 -1.71 -34.88 -38.55
N GLY A 512 -1.47 -35.06 -37.23
CA GLY A 512 -2.24 -34.39 -36.18
C GLY A 512 -2.09 -32.88 -36.23
N ASP A 513 -0.89 -32.42 -36.45
CA ASP A 513 -0.54 -30.99 -36.57
C ASP A 513 -1.23 -30.35 -37.79
N CYS A 514 -1.24 -31.04 -38.94
CA CYS A 514 -1.97 -30.62 -40.16
C CYS A 514 -3.48 -30.54 -39.95
N VAL A 515 -4.09 -31.49 -39.23
CA VAL A 515 -5.51 -31.43 -38.90
C VAL A 515 -5.81 -30.23 -38.00
N ALA A 516 -4.99 -30.01 -36.95
CA ALA A 516 -5.17 -28.87 -36.04
C ALA A 516 -5.01 -27.52 -36.77
N ALA A 517 -4.01 -27.40 -37.65
CA ALA A 517 -3.78 -26.22 -38.48
C ALA A 517 -4.91 -25.94 -39.47
N ALA A 518 -5.50 -27.01 -40.06
CA ALA A 518 -6.66 -26.89 -40.96
C ALA A 518 -7.91 -26.41 -40.20
N VAL A 519 -8.18 -26.95 -39.01
CA VAL A 519 -9.26 -26.48 -38.13
C VAL A 519 -9.05 -25.02 -37.76
N ASP A 520 -7.82 -24.64 -37.34
CA ASP A 520 -7.48 -23.28 -36.96
C ASP A 520 -7.64 -22.28 -38.14
N ARG A 521 -7.39 -22.74 -39.36
CA ARG A 521 -7.63 -21.96 -40.58
C ARG A 521 -9.14 -21.70 -40.80
N VAL A 522 -9.99 -22.72 -40.69
CA VAL A 522 -11.43 -22.55 -40.81
C VAL A 522 -11.98 -21.65 -39.73
N MET A 523 -11.50 -21.76 -38.47
CA MET A 523 -11.85 -20.85 -37.39
C MET A 523 -11.45 -19.39 -37.69
N SER A 524 -10.33 -19.20 -38.37
CA SER A 524 -9.86 -17.85 -38.76
C SER A 524 -10.74 -17.26 -39.88
N ASP A 525 -11.18 -18.08 -40.83
CA ASP A 525 -12.06 -17.65 -41.92
C ASP A 525 -13.48 -17.36 -41.44
N HIS A 526 -13.97 -18.10 -40.42
CA HIS A 526 -15.23 -17.82 -39.74
C HIS A 526 -15.23 -16.47 -39.02
N GLY A 527 -14.07 -16.03 -38.52
CA GLY A 527 -13.80 -14.68 -38.00
C GLY A 527 -14.24 -14.44 -36.56
N SER A 528 -15.11 -15.24 -35.94
CA SER A 528 -15.53 -15.13 -34.55
C SER A 528 -15.44 -16.45 -33.80
N LEU A 529 -15.16 -16.40 -32.50
CA LEU A 529 -15.25 -17.59 -31.64
C LEU A 529 -16.70 -17.81 -31.21
N PRO A 530 -17.16 -19.08 -31.13
CA PRO A 530 -18.50 -19.40 -30.66
C PRO A 530 -18.65 -19.20 -29.15
N TRP A 531 -19.81 -18.67 -28.75
CA TRP A 531 -20.22 -18.50 -27.37
C TRP A 531 -21.52 -19.17 -27.04
N THR A 532 -22.23 -19.66 -28.07
CA THR A 532 -23.47 -20.41 -27.95
C THR A 532 -23.33 -21.77 -28.64
N GLU A 533 -24.18 -22.73 -28.27
CA GLU A 533 -24.23 -24.04 -28.91
C GLU A 533 -24.52 -23.92 -30.41
N ALA A 534 -25.43 -23.02 -30.81
CA ALA A 534 -25.78 -22.79 -32.19
C ALA A 534 -24.60 -22.28 -33.04
N GLU A 535 -23.80 -21.33 -32.49
CA GLU A 535 -22.59 -20.83 -33.14
C GLU A 535 -21.53 -21.94 -33.28
N PHE A 536 -21.33 -22.74 -32.22
CA PHE A 536 -20.42 -23.89 -32.29
C PHE A 536 -20.83 -24.92 -33.33
N GLU A 537 -22.11 -25.27 -33.44
CA GLU A 537 -22.62 -26.21 -34.42
C GLU A 537 -22.50 -25.66 -35.84
N SER A 538 -22.62 -24.35 -36.05
CA SER A 538 -22.35 -23.74 -37.35
C SER A 538 -20.88 -23.90 -37.74
N LEU A 539 -19.98 -23.52 -36.85
CA LEU A 539 -18.52 -23.63 -37.05
C LEU A 539 -18.09 -25.10 -37.23
N ARG A 540 -18.71 -26.04 -36.47
CA ARG A 540 -18.46 -27.48 -36.60
C ARG A 540 -18.81 -28.01 -37.98
N ARG A 541 -19.92 -27.55 -38.60
CA ARG A 541 -20.31 -27.92 -39.99
C ARG A 541 -19.28 -27.40 -40.97
N GLU A 542 -18.84 -26.15 -40.88
CA GLU A 542 -17.80 -25.58 -41.73
C GLU A 542 -16.48 -26.35 -41.63
N VAL A 543 -16.07 -26.74 -40.42
CA VAL A 543 -14.87 -27.56 -40.20
C VAL A 543 -15.02 -28.94 -40.85
N ARG A 544 -16.19 -29.59 -40.72
CA ARG A 544 -16.45 -30.89 -41.36
C ARG A 544 -16.30 -30.84 -42.87
N ASP A 545 -16.75 -29.72 -43.47
CA ASP A 545 -16.79 -29.57 -44.93
C ASP A 545 -15.41 -29.12 -45.48
N ALA A 546 -14.74 -28.16 -44.86
CA ALA A 546 -13.53 -27.55 -45.41
C ALA A 546 -12.22 -28.18 -44.90
N ALA A 547 -12.14 -28.56 -43.59
CA ALA A 547 -10.91 -29.03 -43.01
C ALA A 547 -10.27 -30.27 -43.65
N PRO A 548 -11.04 -31.27 -44.18
CA PRO A 548 -10.43 -32.41 -44.83
C PRO A 548 -9.55 -32.07 -46.02
N GLY A 549 -10.01 -31.18 -46.89
CA GLY A 549 -9.23 -30.71 -48.05
C GLY A 549 -7.98 -29.91 -47.64
N LEU A 550 -8.15 -28.99 -46.68
CA LEU A 550 -7.05 -28.18 -46.15
C LEU A 550 -5.99 -29.06 -45.46
N ALA A 551 -6.38 -30.04 -44.64
CA ALA A 551 -5.48 -30.92 -43.93
C ALA A 551 -4.66 -31.80 -44.86
N VAL A 552 -5.28 -32.37 -45.92
CA VAL A 552 -4.58 -33.17 -46.97
C VAL A 552 -3.56 -32.30 -47.71
N ASN A 553 -3.95 -31.10 -48.15
CA ASN A 553 -3.02 -30.17 -48.80
C ASN A 553 -1.87 -29.75 -47.88
N ALA A 554 -2.18 -29.44 -46.62
CA ALA A 554 -1.15 -29.13 -45.62
C ALA A 554 -0.17 -30.29 -45.42
N LEU A 555 -0.66 -31.53 -45.40
CA LEU A 555 0.17 -32.72 -45.21
C LEU A 555 1.12 -32.98 -46.40
N HIS A 556 0.64 -32.78 -47.67
CA HIS A 556 1.49 -32.79 -48.84
C HIS A 556 2.58 -31.71 -48.79
N LYS A 557 2.22 -30.50 -48.39
CA LYS A 557 3.19 -29.39 -48.25
C LYS A 557 4.20 -29.68 -47.12
N ALA A 558 3.74 -30.20 -45.99
CA ALA A 558 4.61 -30.59 -44.88
C ALA A 558 5.59 -31.68 -45.28
N ALA A 559 5.17 -32.67 -46.08
CA ALA A 559 6.07 -33.68 -46.62
C ALA A 559 7.21 -33.06 -47.44
N ARG A 560 6.89 -32.08 -48.32
CA ARG A 560 7.91 -31.35 -49.10
C ARG A 560 8.88 -30.57 -48.20
N VAL A 561 8.35 -29.87 -47.19
CA VAL A 561 9.16 -29.15 -46.20
C VAL A 561 10.14 -30.10 -45.49
N ILE A 562 9.62 -31.26 -45.03
CA ILE A 562 10.42 -32.28 -44.34
C ILE A 562 11.50 -32.86 -45.26
N ALA A 563 11.16 -33.16 -46.55
CA ALA A 563 12.11 -33.64 -47.55
C ALA A 563 13.28 -32.65 -47.75
N VAL A 564 12.99 -31.35 -47.84
CA VAL A 564 14.03 -30.32 -47.99
C VAL A 564 14.82 -30.15 -46.66
N ALA A 565 14.19 -30.30 -45.50
CA ALA A 565 14.86 -30.27 -44.18
C ALA A 565 15.83 -31.42 -44.02
N THR A 566 15.46 -32.63 -44.48
CA THR A 566 16.37 -33.79 -44.49
C THR A 566 17.59 -33.51 -45.37
N GLN A 567 17.42 -32.93 -46.55
CA GLN A 567 18.56 -32.51 -47.40
C GLN A 567 19.47 -31.46 -46.68
N ALA A 568 18.90 -30.56 -45.92
CA ALA A 568 19.69 -29.58 -45.15
C ALA A 568 20.51 -30.28 -44.04
N ARG A 569 19.93 -31.24 -43.33
CA ARG A 569 20.62 -32.05 -42.30
C ARG A 569 21.76 -32.88 -42.90
N ASP A 570 21.55 -33.51 -44.05
CA ASP A 570 22.57 -34.25 -44.77
C ASP A 570 23.77 -33.35 -45.13
N ARG A 571 23.52 -32.11 -45.52
CA ARG A 571 24.58 -31.13 -45.81
C ARG A 571 25.32 -30.71 -44.59
N LEU A 572 24.57 -30.38 -43.53
CA LEU A 572 25.16 -30.02 -42.22
C LEU A 572 26.06 -31.13 -41.69
N ALA A 573 25.63 -32.38 -41.78
CA ALA A 573 26.40 -33.56 -41.39
C ALA A 573 27.74 -33.76 -42.14
N ARG A 574 27.92 -33.10 -43.28
CA ARG A 574 29.15 -33.17 -44.10
C ARG A 574 30.11 -32.00 -43.86
N LEU A 575 29.71 -30.98 -43.08
CA LEU A 575 30.47 -29.77 -42.88
C LEU A 575 31.22 -29.84 -41.51
N HIS A 576 32.44 -30.38 -41.55
CA HIS A 576 33.27 -30.65 -40.34
C HIS A 576 34.37 -29.62 -40.09
N ALA A 577 34.63 -28.69 -41.00
CA ALA A 577 35.72 -27.74 -40.89
C ALA A 577 35.51 -26.81 -39.67
N ALA A 578 36.48 -26.75 -38.78
CA ALA A 578 36.41 -25.93 -37.54
C ALA A 578 36.11 -24.44 -37.83
N ALA A 579 36.65 -23.91 -38.93
CA ALA A 579 36.37 -22.52 -39.35
C ALA A 579 34.90 -22.25 -39.72
N LEU A 580 34.14 -23.27 -40.06
CA LEU A 580 32.71 -23.15 -40.43
C LEU A 580 31.77 -23.40 -39.25
N ARG A 581 32.29 -23.81 -38.10
CA ARG A 581 31.49 -24.20 -36.93
C ARG A 581 30.45 -23.14 -36.52
N PRO A 582 30.77 -21.83 -36.43
CA PRO A 582 29.76 -20.81 -36.10
C PRO A 582 28.62 -20.76 -37.11
N SER A 583 28.91 -20.92 -38.41
CA SER A 583 27.89 -20.91 -39.46
C SER A 583 27.03 -22.19 -39.46
N VAL A 584 27.62 -23.32 -39.11
CA VAL A 584 26.96 -24.62 -38.99
C VAL A 584 26.02 -24.60 -37.76
N ASP A 585 26.51 -24.08 -36.63
CA ASP A 585 25.71 -23.98 -35.42
C ASP A 585 24.49 -23.05 -35.62
N ASP A 586 24.68 -21.88 -36.27
CA ASP A 586 23.57 -20.99 -36.65
C ASP A 586 22.55 -21.64 -37.61
N ALA A 587 23.05 -22.40 -38.59
CA ALA A 587 22.20 -23.09 -39.55
C ALA A 587 21.39 -24.21 -38.90
N ASN A 588 21.98 -24.97 -37.96
CA ASN A 588 21.27 -25.98 -37.16
C ASN A 588 20.14 -25.34 -36.32
N LEU A 589 20.45 -24.25 -35.61
CA LEU A 589 19.46 -23.52 -34.81
C LEU A 589 18.31 -22.96 -35.68
N HIS A 590 18.65 -22.43 -36.84
CA HIS A 590 17.66 -21.91 -37.79
C HIS A 590 16.76 -23.04 -38.31
N LEU A 591 17.32 -24.18 -38.72
CA LEU A 591 16.54 -25.33 -39.17
C LEU A 591 15.59 -25.84 -38.08
N GLY A 592 16.06 -25.95 -36.84
CA GLY A 592 15.25 -26.35 -35.69
C GLY A 592 14.10 -25.40 -35.38
N ARG A 593 14.27 -24.09 -35.65
CA ARG A 593 13.16 -23.09 -35.51
C ARG A 593 12.11 -23.21 -36.63
N LEU A 594 12.49 -23.67 -37.83
CA LEU A 594 11.58 -23.80 -38.97
C LEU A 594 10.84 -25.14 -38.97
N VAL A 595 11.51 -26.23 -38.59
CA VAL A 595 10.97 -27.60 -38.73
C VAL A 595 11.18 -28.36 -37.41
N HIS A 596 10.12 -28.41 -36.62
CA HIS A 596 10.02 -29.07 -35.31
C HIS A 596 8.60 -29.68 -35.14
N PRO A 597 8.35 -30.54 -34.16
CA PRO A 597 6.99 -30.98 -33.84
C PRO A 597 6.08 -29.75 -33.57
N GLY A 598 4.91 -29.69 -34.21
CA GLY A 598 3.97 -28.56 -34.13
C GLY A 598 4.22 -27.40 -35.11
N PHE A 599 5.21 -27.50 -36.01
CA PHE A 599 5.55 -26.40 -36.92
C PHE A 599 4.44 -26.00 -37.88
N VAL A 600 3.56 -26.94 -38.30
CA VAL A 600 2.45 -26.70 -39.23
C VAL A 600 1.38 -25.84 -38.57
N LEU A 601 0.99 -26.17 -37.34
CA LEU A 601 0.06 -25.37 -36.55
C LEU A 601 0.67 -24.01 -36.18
N GLY A 602 1.92 -24.00 -35.78
CA GLY A 602 2.61 -22.78 -35.39
C GLY A 602 2.78 -21.76 -36.53
N ALA A 603 2.91 -22.25 -37.77
CA ALA A 603 3.03 -21.38 -38.94
C ALA A 603 1.68 -21.08 -39.60
N GLY A 604 0.73 -22.01 -39.54
CA GLY A 604 -0.51 -21.99 -40.27
C GLY A 604 -0.34 -22.58 -41.69
N VAL A 605 -1.45 -23.15 -42.23
CA VAL A 605 -1.47 -23.85 -43.53
C VAL A 605 -1.02 -22.98 -44.69
N ASP A 606 -1.24 -21.67 -44.62
CA ASP A 606 -0.94 -20.73 -45.70
C ASP A 606 0.55 -20.42 -45.83
N ARG A 607 1.32 -20.64 -44.78
CA ARG A 607 2.76 -20.31 -44.77
C ARG A 607 3.67 -21.50 -45.09
N LEU A 608 3.13 -22.67 -45.33
CA LEU A 608 3.94 -23.87 -45.57
C LEU A 608 4.82 -23.74 -46.83
N ASP A 609 4.33 -23.09 -47.87
CA ASP A 609 5.13 -22.81 -49.07
C ASP A 609 6.26 -21.79 -48.78
N ASP A 610 6.04 -20.85 -47.89
CA ASP A 610 7.11 -19.93 -47.40
C ASP A 610 8.16 -20.71 -46.57
N ILE A 611 7.73 -21.60 -45.66
CA ILE A 611 8.66 -22.43 -44.87
C ILE A 611 9.50 -23.33 -45.80
N GLU A 612 8.88 -23.95 -46.79
CA GLU A 612 9.62 -24.73 -47.79
C GLU A 612 10.70 -23.85 -48.44
N ARG A 613 10.39 -22.64 -48.85
CA ARG A 613 11.31 -21.67 -49.44
C ARG A 613 12.40 -21.27 -48.46
N TYR A 614 12.11 -21.06 -47.18
CA TYR A 614 13.11 -20.70 -46.17
C TYR A 614 14.09 -21.86 -45.96
N VAL A 615 13.60 -23.09 -45.91
CA VAL A 615 14.48 -24.27 -45.79
C VAL A 615 15.29 -24.48 -47.07
N ARG A 616 14.74 -24.22 -48.25
CA ARG A 616 15.50 -24.20 -49.51
C ARG A 616 16.59 -23.14 -49.54
N ALA A 617 16.31 -21.96 -48.95
CA ALA A 617 17.29 -20.90 -48.82
C ALA A 617 18.44 -21.31 -47.87
N LEU A 618 18.14 -22.06 -46.80
CA LEU A 618 19.15 -22.64 -45.95
C LEU A 618 19.98 -23.67 -46.68
N VAL A 619 19.39 -24.58 -47.48
CA VAL A 619 20.11 -25.53 -48.35
C VAL A 619 21.04 -24.78 -49.29
N TYR A 620 20.56 -23.74 -49.99
CA TYR A 620 21.39 -22.88 -50.86
C TYR A 620 22.57 -22.27 -50.12
N ARG A 621 22.36 -21.76 -48.90
CA ARG A 621 23.44 -21.21 -48.05
C ARG A 621 24.50 -22.27 -47.74
N LEU A 622 24.07 -23.47 -47.34
CA LEU A 622 24.96 -24.60 -47.03
C LEU A 622 25.77 -25.08 -48.20
N ASP A 623 25.18 -25.15 -49.42
CA ASP A 623 25.87 -25.52 -50.67
C ASP A 623 27.00 -24.54 -51.01
N HIS A 624 26.93 -23.29 -50.59
CA HIS A 624 27.94 -22.25 -50.85
C HIS A 624 28.85 -21.95 -49.65
N LEU A 625 28.64 -22.62 -48.54
CA LEU A 625 29.35 -22.30 -47.27
C LEU A 625 30.84 -22.68 -47.29
N ALA A 626 31.20 -23.81 -47.93
CA ALA A 626 32.54 -24.34 -47.92
C ALA A 626 33.61 -23.38 -48.47
N GLY A 627 33.23 -22.52 -49.44
CA GLY A 627 34.17 -21.52 -50.04
C GLY A 627 33.94 -20.08 -49.54
N ALA A 628 33.03 -19.86 -48.60
CA ALA A 628 32.58 -18.48 -48.23
C ALA A 628 32.40 -18.27 -46.71
N GLY A 629 33.07 -19.06 -45.87
CA GLY A 629 32.86 -19.04 -44.41
C GLY A 629 32.97 -17.65 -43.74
N GLU A 630 34.04 -16.89 -44.05
CA GLU A 630 34.19 -15.52 -43.52
C GLU A 630 33.11 -14.55 -44.00
N ARG A 631 32.69 -14.69 -45.26
CA ARG A 631 31.61 -13.89 -45.81
C ARG A 631 30.26 -14.23 -45.18
N ASP A 632 30.03 -15.49 -44.88
CA ASP A 632 28.85 -15.99 -44.21
C ASP A 632 28.77 -15.44 -42.76
N GLN A 633 29.91 -15.50 -42.02
CA GLN A 633 29.98 -14.94 -40.66
C GLN A 633 29.75 -13.42 -40.63
N ARG A 634 30.26 -12.66 -41.61
CA ARG A 634 29.94 -11.24 -41.72
C ARG A 634 28.47 -10.99 -41.93
N ARG A 635 27.81 -11.78 -42.76
CA ARG A 635 26.32 -11.72 -42.96
C ARG A 635 25.53 -12.11 -41.74
N MET A 636 26.01 -13.10 -40.96
CA MET A 636 25.39 -13.47 -39.68
C MET A 636 25.42 -12.31 -38.69
N ALA A 637 26.45 -11.49 -38.68
CA ALA A 637 26.55 -10.31 -37.81
C ALA A 637 25.45 -9.27 -38.05
N GLU A 638 24.80 -9.28 -39.22
CA GLU A 638 23.65 -8.40 -39.53
C GLU A 638 22.31 -8.96 -39.04
N VAL A 639 22.15 -10.29 -38.96
CA VAL A 639 20.86 -10.95 -38.69
C VAL A 639 20.74 -11.43 -37.25
N VAL A 640 21.77 -12.11 -36.73
CA VAL A 640 21.74 -12.76 -35.43
C VAL A 640 21.42 -11.79 -34.25
N PRO A 641 21.94 -10.57 -34.20
CA PRO A 641 21.60 -9.63 -33.14
C PRO A 641 20.10 -9.26 -33.13
N LEU A 642 19.46 -9.15 -34.30
CA LEU A 642 18.04 -8.85 -34.39
C LEU A 642 17.17 -10.03 -33.93
N GLU A 643 17.59 -11.26 -34.25
CA GLU A 643 16.91 -12.47 -33.78
C GLU A 643 17.00 -12.62 -32.28
N ARG A 644 18.19 -12.39 -31.69
CA ARG A 644 18.37 -12.39 -30.23
C ARG A 644 17.42 -11.39 -29.57
N ARG A 645 17.43 -10.16 -30.06
CA ARG A 645 16.57 -9.11 -29.54
C ARG A 645 15.08 -9.46 -29.66
N TYR A 646 14.68 -10.09 -30.78
CA TYR A 646 13.31 -10.61 -30.93
C TYR A 646 13.01 -11.67 -29.88
N THR A 647 13.92 -12.62 -29.65
CA THR A 647 13.76 -13.68 -28.65
C THR A 647 13.65 -13.07 -27.25
N ASP A 648 14.53 -12.11 -26.88
CA ASP A 648 14.48 -11.43 -25.60
C ASP A 648 13.14 -10.71 -25.36
N VAL A 649 12.60 -10.05 -26.39
CA VAL A 649 11.27 -9.40 -26.34
C VAL A 649 10.17 -10.45 -26.15
N VAL A 650 10.20 -11.57 -26.89
CA VAL A 650 9.21 -12.64 -26.78
C VAL A 650 9.24 -13.29 -25.41
N ASP A 651 10.44 -13.58 -24.88
CA ASP A 651 10.63 -14.23 -23.57
C ASP A 651 10.18 -13.31 -22.43
N THR A 652 10.42 -12.01 -22.57
CA THR A 652 10.00 -11.01 -21.56
C THR A 652 8.49 -10.75 -21.59
N THR A 653 7.88 -10.76 -22.78
CA THR A 653 6.46 -10.48 -22.97
C THR A 653 5.59 -11.71 -22.67
N GLY A 654 6.16 -12.90 -22.69
CA GLY A 654 5.47 -14.17 -22.50
C GLY A 654 4.69 -14.66 -23.75
N PRO A 655 4.53 -15.98 -23.89
CA PRO A 655 3.86 -16.56 -25.07
C PRO A 655 2.38 -16.15 -25.07
N GLY A 656 2.04 -15.19 -25.92
CA GLY A 656 0.67 -14.81 -26.22
C GLY A 656 0.24 -13.41 -25.86
N THR A 657 1.13 -12.57 -25.39
CA THR A 657 0.96 -11.12 -25.29
C THR A 657 1.58 -10.37 -26.47
N LEU A 658 2.10 -11.12 -27.45
CA LEU A 658 2.72 -10.53 -28.64
C LEU A 658 1.71 -9.75 -29.45
N SER A 659 2.02 -8.49 -29.74
CA SER A 659 1.25 -7.67 -30.64
C SER A 659 1.28 -8.28 -32.06
N PRO A 660 0.25 -8.02 -32.92
CA PRO A 660 0.26 -8.46 -34.32
C PRO A 660 1.54 -8.03 -35.06
N ASP A 661 2.07 -6.87 -34.75
CA ASP A 661 3.31 -6.37 -35.32
C ASP A 661 4.53 -7.22 -34.95
N LEU A 662 4.63 -7.66 -33.68
CA LEU A 662 5.69 -8.54 -33.21
C LEU A 662 5.58 -9.96 -33.82
N VAL A 663 4.35 -10.47 -34.02
CA VAL A 663 4.15 -11.74 -34.73
C VAL A 663 4.64 -11.63 -36.18
N ASP A 664 4.43 -10.50 -36.86
CA ASP A 664 4.90 -10.31 -38.25
C ASP A 664 6.43 -10.14 -38.29
N VAL A 665 7.07 -9.60 -37.25
CA VAL A 665 8.55 -9.48 -37.14
C VAL A 665 9.25 -10.83 -37.29
N ARG A 666 8.69 -11.93 -36.73
CA ARG A 666 9.22 -13.30 -36.90
C ARG A 666 9.42 -13.63 -38.40
N TRP A 667 8.40 -13.34 -39.20
CA TRP A 667 8.45 -13.66 -40.62
C TRP A 667 9.30 -12.68 -41.43
N GLN A 668 9.40 -11.45 -40.99
CA GLN A 668 10.32 -10.47 -41.57
C GLN A 668 11.80 -10.88 -41.34
N LEU A 669 12.14 -11.50 -40.19
CA LEU A 669 13.47 -12.05 -39.92
C LEU A 669 13.79 -13.19 -40.89
N GLU A 670 12.83 -14.09 -41.18
CA GLU A 670 13.02 -15.16 -42.20
C GLU A 670 13.24 -14.58 -43.61
N GLU A 671 12.46 -13.58 -44.02
CA GLU A 671 12.67 -12.88 -45.29
C GLU A 671 14.03 -12.18 -45.35
N LEU A 672 14.49 -11.61 -44.22
CA LEU A 672 15.82 -11.01 -44.11
C LEU A 672 16.92 -12.06 -44.30
N ARG A 673 16.77 -13.27 -43.72
CA ARG A 673 17.69 -14.40 -43.95
C ARG A 673 17.76 -14.79 -45.42
N VAL A 674 16.62 -14.91 -46.09
CA VAL A 674 16.60 -15.17 -47.54
C VAL A 674 17.32 -14.09 -48.33
N ALA A 675 17.04 -12.82 -48.05
CA ALA A 675 17.68 -11.68 -48.72
C ALA A 675 19.20 -11.65 -48.49
N THR A 676 19.67 -12.03 -47.29
CA THR A 676 21.07 -12.00 -46.89
C THR A 676 21.86 -13.18 -47.43
N PHE A 677 21.31 -14.41 -47.39
CA PHE A 677 22.05 -15.64 -47.68
C PHE A 677 21.70 -16.28 -48.99
N ALA A 678 20.49 -16.04 -49.56
CA ALA A 678 19.95 -16.73 -50.71
C ALA A 678 19.14 -15.82 -51.62
N GLN A 679 19.73 -14.74 -52.08
CA GLN A 679 19.10 -13.72 -52.96
C GLN A 679 18.30 -14.30 -54.16
N PRO A 680 18.74 -15.37 -54.84
CA PRO A 680 17.98 -15.95 -55.93
C PRO A 680 16.59 -16.47 -55.54
N LEU A 681 16.36 -16.74 -54.25
CA LEU A 681 15.10 -17.25 -53.69
C LEU A 681 14.22 -16.14 -53.06
N MET A 682 14.62 -14.87 -53.27
CA MET A 682 13.79 -13.73 -52.82
C MET A 682 12.50 -13.66 -53.66
N VAL A 683 11.38 -13.43 -52.97
CA VAL A 683 10.08 -13.18 -53.58
C VAL A 683 9.72 -11.71 -53.36
N LYS A 684 9.51 -10.97 -54.49
CA LYS A 684 8.95 -9.61 -54.41
C LYS A 684 7.45 -9.72 -54.24
N ARG A 685 6.92 -9.31 -53.07
CA ARG A 685 5.50 -9.23 -52.83
C ARG A 685 4.96 -7.86 -53.25
N PRO A 686 3.98 -7.79 -54.20
CA PRO A 686 3.38 -6.50 -54.59
C PRO A 686 2.79 -5.79 -53.35
N GLY A 687 3.06 -4.50 -53.24
CA GLY A 687 2.53 -3.65 -52.17
C GLY A 687 3.25 -3.77 -50.81
N ARG A 688 4.25 -4.65 -50.65
CA ARG A 688 5.08 -4.70 -49.45
C ARG A 688 6.47 -4.11 -49.72
N PRO A 689 6.96 -3.18 -48.87
CA PRO A 689 8.32 -2.65 -49.03
C PRO A 689 9.35 -3.74 -48.74
N PRO A 690 10.57 -3.63 -49.33
CA PRO A 690 11.65 -4.59 -49.07
C PRO A 690 11.95 -4.71 -47.56
N VAL A 691 12.23 -5.94 -47.14
CA VAL A 691 12.64 -6.20 -45.75
C VAL A 691 14.02 -5.59 -45.55
N SER A 692 14.23 -4.89 -44.43
CA SER A 692 15.52 -4.33 -44.06
C SER A 692 15.75 -4.44 -42.57
N ALA A 693 17.00 -4.68 -42.15
CA ALA A 693 17.43 -4.76 -40.75
C ALA A 693 17.01 -3.52 -39.95
N LYS A 694 17.08 -2.29 -40.55
CA LYS A 694 16.65 -1.05 -39.87
C LYS A 694 15.17 -1.02 -39.52
N ARG A 695 14.29 -1.57 -40.36
CA ARG A 695 12.84 -1.61 -40.10
C ARG A 695 12.51 -2.62 -39.02
N ILE A 696 13.14 -3.79 -39.04
CA ILE A 696 12.98 -4.79 -37.99
C ILE A 696 13.46 -4.23 -36.64
N ALA A 697 14.63 -3.58 -36.62
CA ALA A 697 15.14 -2.94 -35.41
C ALA A 697 14.20 -1.89 -34.84
N ALA A 698 13.57 -1.08 -35.71
CA ALA A 698 12.59 -0.08 -35.29
C ALA A 698 11.28 -0.70 -34.76
N ALA A 699 10.85 -1.84 -35.31
CA ALA A 699 9.68 -2.59 -34.80
C ALA A 699 9.92 -3.24 -33.43
N LEU A 700 11.16 -3.63 -33.15
CA LEU A 700 11.58 -4.20 -31.86
C LEU A 700 11.84 -3.14 -30.76
N THR A 701 11.72 -1.86 -31.06
CA THR A 701 11.95 -0.74 -30.12
C THR A 701 10.63 -0.09 -29.67
N ARG A 702 9.53 -0.46 -30.31
CA ARG A 702 8.15 -0.03 -29.98
C ARG A 702 7.51 -0.99 -29.01
#